data_e7dd2a3fafee551df7d87ba0630a0601
#
_entry.id   e7dd2a3fafee551df7d87ba0630a0601
#
_cell.length_a   1.000
_cell.length_b   1.000
_cell.length_c   1.000
_cell.angle_alpha   90.00
_cell.angle_beta   90.00
_cell.angle_gamma   90.00
#
_symmetry.space_group_name_H-M   'P 1'
#
loop_
_entity.id
_entity.type
_entity.pdbx_description
1 polymer ?
#
loop_
_entity_poly.entity_id
_entity_poly.type
_entity_poly.pdbx_seq_one_letter_code
_entity_poly.pdbx_strand_id
1 'polypeptide(L)'
;MNNDDDGLTGYLDEQANLYHATGQSAISDAVYDSLARTVGRVVVGAKEGNNTVKHNTPMLSLNNILTTGVCDQVETWEYTALSHWMSTVLSRLPMIRDSVWVIEPKLDGLAIRLNYVDGRLISAALRGDGVYGRDVTTVMVDSGIVPLEIDYRGTIEVRGEVNCAEGVFTALNTQLRDDGLKPYSNARNAVAGWMSSASPHLAICQFTVYDAMGISDCHVRNKEVCAGLGFTTAKTLGTFKLTDTLETITDIFTQSASQRSGSMADCLWDGLVYKLDSHIDRLAIGGNDTAPMWAIAHKYPPSEATTTVVGIAFTVGIDGRITPVCQCDPVEIGGVIVSECTLHSMHRLHDLNISVGDTVSITRNGDVIPHLHSVVYRPTTRMETADYAPKRCPSCQSVLETVGKHLYCENHEQCPSQELSRHLRFVSERGFNIDELGTERLKVVLQQGVLLGEGVSGWYSDGVEDRLATALNSATVARKIISAFEVAKDKISLANYLYALYIPGCGYTLSKKLSYHVRGIQDILSMPNTQLMEITQLKEHAVIALKMQLMSSRIQEADHWMTVRGIIPKTQITTIRGSVVITGTLSQSRQAITAMLERYGYTTTTSVNQTTIAVICGNAPSMSKVNRAVKLNIPRWTESQLTEHLSTIHITE
;
A
#
# COMPACT_ATOMS: atom_id res chain seq x y z
N MET A 1 -11.08 33.28 26.51
CA MET A 1 -10.52 32.07 25.92
C MET A 1 -11.65 31.04 25.72
N ASN A 2 -12.69 31.25 24.95
CA ASN A 2 -13.72 30.20 24.68
C ASN A 2 -14.60 30.48 23.43
N ASN A 3 -14.31 31.51 22.62
CA ASN A 3 -15.14 31.81 21.44
C ASN A 3 -14.55 31.33 20.10
N ASP A 4 -13.25 30.97 20.06
CA ASP A 4 -12.61 30.53 18.82
C ASP A 4 -12.74 28.99 18.60
N ASP A 5 -12.87 28.22 19.69
CA ASP A 5 -13.02 26.77 19.62
C ASP A 5 -14.41 26.34 19.09
N ASP A 6 -15.46 27.09 19.41
CA ASP A 6 -16.84 26.83 18.90
C ASP A 6 -16.97 27.09 17.39
N GLY A 7 -16.28 28.12 16.88
CA GLY A 7 -16.26 28.46 15.46
C GLY A 7 -15.52 27.41 14.63
N LEU A 8 -14.39 26.93 15.12
CA LEU A 8 -13.61 25.89 14.44
C LEU A 8 -14.30 24.51 14.48
N THR A 9 -14.96 24.20 15.60
CA THR A 9 -15.76 22.98 15.73
C THR A 9 -16.94 22.98 14.75
N GLY A 10 -17.66 24.12 14.65
CA GLY A 10 -18.75 24.29 13.69
C GLY A 10 -18.31 24.16 12.23
N TYR A 11 -17.14 24.71 11.89
CA TYR A 11 -16.55 24.57 10.55
C TYR A 11 -16.18 23.12 10.23
N LEU A 12 -15.60 22.39 11.18
CA LEU A 12 -15.28 20.97 11.01
C LEU A 12 -16.54 20.11 10.85
N ASP A 13 -17.62 20.45 11.56
CA ASP A 13 -18.91 19.79 11.38
C ASP A 13 -19.49 20.03 9.99
N GLU A 14 -19.39 21.25 9.47
CA GLU A 14 -19.80 21.59 8.12
C GLU A 14 -18.99 20.84 7.05
N GLN A 15 -17.68 20.76 7.22
CA GLN A 15 -16.80 20.01 6.30
C GLN A 15 -17.05 18.51 6.35
N ALA A 16 -17.26 17.93 7.55
CA ALA A 16 -17.66 16.54 7.70
C ALA A 16 -19.01 16.26 7.02
N ASN A 17 -20.00 17.12 7.25
CA ASN A 17 -21.31 16.99 6.63
C ASN A 17 -21.28 17.13 5.11
N LEU A 18 -20.45 18.04 4.58
CA LEU A 18 -20.25 18.22 3.15
C LEU A 18 -19.61 16.98 2.52
N TYR A 19 -18.58 16.43 3.16
CA TYR A 19 -17.93 15.20 2.74
C TYR A 19 -18.90 14.01 2.79
N HIS A 20 -19.70 13.92 3.83
CA HIS A 20 -20.71 12.85 3.98
C HIS A 20 -21.86 12.96 2.97
N ALA A 21 -22.25 14.17 2.60
CA ALA A 21 -23.34 14.40 1.65
C ALA A 21 -22.90 14.26 0.19
N THR A 22 -21.65 14.59 -0.14
CA THR A 22 -21.19 14.72 -1.53
C THR A 22 -19.99 13.85 -1.89
N GLY A 23 -19.35 13.21 -0.91
CA GLY A 23 -18.04 12.54 -1.07
C GLY A 23 -16.89 13.51 -1.33
N GLN A 24 -17.13 14.82 -1.19
CA GLN A 24 -16.13 15.86 -1.38
C GLN A 24 -16.14 16.80 -0.16
N SER A 25 -14.98 17.02 0.43
CA SER A 25 -14.75 18.03 1.47
C SER A 25 -14.09 19.26 0.85
N ALA A 26 -14.35 20.44 1.40
CA ALA A 26 -13.64 21.66 1.01
C ALA A 26 -12.21 21.71 1.60
N ILE A 27 -11.90 20.80 2.52
CA ILE A 27 -10.57 20.59 3.10
C ILE A 27 -10.16 19.12 2.95
N SER A 28 -8.87 18.86 2.82
CA SER A 28 -8.34 17.48 2.77
C SER A 28 -8.45 16.81 4.14
N ASP A 29 -8.46 15.47 4.13
CA ASP A 29 -8.47 14.68 5.37
C ASP A 29 -7.33 15.07 6.31
N ALA A 30 -6.13 15.37 5.78
CA ALA A 30 -4.99 15.80 6.58
C ALA A 30 -5.18 17.18 7.25
N VAL A 31 -5.83 18.11 6.54
CA VAL A 31 -6.18 19.44 7.09
C VAL A 31 -7.32 19.33 8.08
N TYR A 32 -8.35 18.53 7.75
CA TYR A 32 -9.42 18.22 8.68
C TYR A 32 -8.86 17.61 9.96
N ASP A 33 -8.00 16.63 9.83
CA ASP A 33 -7.35 15.93 10.93
C ASP A 33 -6.45 16.85 11.79
N SER A 34 -5.75 17.78 11.16
CA SER A 34 -4.92 18.77 11.88
C SER A 34 -5.80 19.74 12.69
N LEU A 35 -6.87 20.25 12.08
CA LEU A 35 -7.81 21.16 12.73
C LEU A 35 -8.61 20.43 13.81
N ALA A 36 -9.03 19.19 13.57
CA ALA A 36 -9.75 18.37 14.55
C ALA A 36 -8.88 18.10 15.80
N ARG A 37 -7.56 17.90 15.66
CA ARG A 37 -6.63 17.79 16.80
C ARG A 37 -6.57 19.07 17.62
N THR A 38 -6.62 20.22 16.98
CA THR A 38 -6.56 21.53 17.67
C THR A 38 -7.76 21.73 18.61
N VAL A 39 -8.92 21.20 18.25
CA VAL A 39 -10.15 21.25 19.07
C VAL A 39 -10.41 19.96 19.87
N GLY A 40 -9.41 19.06 19.97
CA GLY A 40 -9.54 17.81 20.74
C GLY A 40 -10.44 16.77 20.11
N ARG A 41 -10.77 16.89 18.81
CA ARG A 41 -11.54 15.93 18.05
C ARG A 41 -10.69 14.78 17.53
N VAL A 42 -11.29 13.60 17.45
CA VAL A 42 -10.65 12.36 17.00
C VAL A 42 -10.43 12.38 15.48
N VAL A 43 -9.19 12.18 15.07
CA VAL A 43 -8.72 12.27 13.68
C VAL A 43 -8.69 10.90 12.99
N VAL A 44 -9.12 10.84 11.74
CA VAL A 44 -9.21 9.64 10.92
C VAL A 44 -8.04 9.56 9.93
N GLY A 45 -7.00 8.78 10.26
CA GLY A 45 -5.86 8.50 9.36
C GLY A 45 -4.80 7.64 10.06
N ALA A 46 -4.38 6.55 9.43
CA ALA A 46 -3.50 5.55 10.03
C ALA A 46 -2.03 5.97 9.97
N LYS A 47 -1.53 6.53 11.06
CA LYS A 47 -0.14 6.43 11.61
C LYS A 47 -0.14 7.16 12.93
N GLU A 48 0.40 6.54 14.01
CA GLU A 48 0.54 7.11 15.35
C GLU A 48 -0.12 8.50 15.54
N GLY A 49 -1.43 8.53 15.57
CA GLY A 49 -2.27 9.68 15.81
C GLY A 49 -3.36 9.29 16.80
N ASN A 50 -3.98 10.22 17.46
CA ASN A 50 -4.94 10.02 18.55
C ASN A 50 -6.17 9.15 18.24
N ASN A 51 -6.28 8.54 17.04
CA ASN A 51 -7.38 7.64 16.64
C ASN A 51 -6.91 6.29 16.07
N THR A 52 -5.75 5.80 16.47
CA THR A 52 -5.28 4.47 16.08
C THR A 52 -5.16 3.56 17.29
N VAL A 53 -5.52 2.29 17.11
CA VAL A 53 -5.40 1.24 18.11
C VAL A 53 -4.33 0.26 17.66
N LYS A 54 -3.41 -0.07 18.56
CA LYS A 54 -2.44 -1.13 18.34
C LYS A 54 -3.12 -2.49 18.39
N HIS A 55 -2.83 -3.35 17.40
CA HIS A 55 -3.29 -4.74 17.45
C HIS A 55 -2.50 -5.53 18.47
N ASN A 56 -3.19 -6.35 19.27
CA ASN A 56 -2.54 -7.24 20.25
C ASN A 56 -1.65 -8.26 19.54
N THR A 57 -2.15 -8.77 18.41
CA THR A 57 -1.39 -9.62 17.47
C THR A 57 -1.47 -8.97 16.10
N PRO A 58 -0.37 -8.86 15.33
CA PRO A 58 -0.38 -8.22 14.02
C PRO A 58 -1.44 -8.81 13.06
N MET A 59 -2.11 -7.96 12.31
CA MET A 59 -3.05 -8.32 11.24
C MET A 59 -2.33 -8.25 9.89
N LEU A 60 -1.39 -9.16 9.64
CA LEU A 60 -0.56 -9.15 8.45
C LEU A 60 -1.36 -9.46 7.17
N SER A 61 -0.85 -9.02 6.03
CA SER A 61 -1.34 -9.44 4.72
C SER A 61 -1.01 -10.91 4.48
N LEU A 62 -1.72 -11.56 3.55
CA LEU A 62 -1.39 -12.93 3.13
C LEU A 62 -0.51 -12.90 1.88
N ASN A 63 0.45 -13.83 1.81
CA ASN A 63 1.08 -14.16 0.54
C ASN A 63 0.05 -14.79 -0.40
N ASN A 64 0.23 -14.63 -1.72
CA ASN A 64 -0.73 -15.10 -2.71
C ASN A 64 -0.10 -16.15 -3.63
N ILE A 65 -0.88 -17.19 -3.92
CA ILE A 65 -0.74 -18.03 -5.11
C ILE A 65 -1.68 -17.42 -6.15
N LEU A 66 -1.14 -17.04 -7.30
CA LEU A 66 -1.93 -16.45 -8.38
C LEU A 66 -2.19 -17.50 -9.43
N THR A 67 -3.45 -17.69 -9.79
CA THR A 67 -3.84 -18.47 -10.95
C THR A 67 -3.63 -17.60 -12.19
N THR A 68 -2.69 -17.97 -13.06
CA THR A 68 -2.50 -17.31 -14.35
C THR A 68 -3.47 -17.92 -15.35
N GLY A 69 -4.44 -17.14 -15.85
CA GLY A 69 -5.46 -17.60 -16.77
C GLY A 69 -4.93 -18.24 -18.05
N VAL A 70 -5.62 -19.29 -18.46
CA VAL A 70 -5.67 -19.95 -19.77
C VAL A 70 -4.38 -20.03 -20.58
N CYS A 71 -3.58 -21.02 -20.26
CA CYS A 71 -2.66 -21.68 -21.19
C CYS A 71 -2.78 -23.18 -20.89
N ASP A 72 -2.68 -24.06 -21.89
CA ASP A 72 -2.76 -25.54 -21.72
C ASP A 72 -1.68 -26.10 -20.75
N GLN A 73 -0.89 -25.24 -20.11
CA GLN A 73 0.13 -25.55 -19.10
C GLN A 73 -0.21 -25.00 -17.69
N VAL A 74 -1.41 -24.47 -17.46
CA VAL A 74 -1.82 -23.81 -16.20
C VAL A 74 -1.83 -24.77 -15.01
N GLU A 75 -2.30 -25.99 -15.20
CA GLU A 75 -2.31 -27.01 -14.15
C GLU A 75 -0.93 -27.24 -13.53
N THR A 76 0.13 -27.21 -14.35
CA THR A 76 1.50 -27.46 -13.87
C THR A 76 2.08 -26.31 -13.03
N TRP A 77 1.72 -25.06 -13.29
CA TRP A 77 2.31 -23.91 -12.56
C TRP A 77 1.68 -23.69 -11.19
N GLU A 78 0.36 -23.82 -11.07
CA GLU A 78 -0.37 -23.74 -9.80
C GLU A 78 0.06 -24.86 -8.85
N TYR A 79 0.13 -26.08 -9.37
CA TYR A 79 0.69 -27.23 -8.64
C TYR A 79 2.11 -26.96 -8.18
N THR A 80 2.94 -26.31 -9.00
CA THR A 80 4.32 -25.99 -8.66
C THR A 80 4.39 -24.93 -7.55
N ALA A 81 3.59 -23.86 -7.61
CA ALA A 81 3.59 -22.79 -6.62
C ALA A 81 3.06 -23.27 -5.26
N LEU A 82 1.96 -24.03 -5.26
CA LEU A 82 1.39 -24.62 -4.05
C LEU A 82 2.33 -25.65 -3.43
N SER A 83 2.89 -26.56 -4.24
CA SER A 83 3.88 -27.55 -3.82
C SER A 83 5.14 -26.90 -3.25
N HIS A 84 5.63 -25.85 -3.89
CA HIS A 84 6.79 -25.11 -3.41
C HIS A 84 6.51 -24.44 -2.05
N TRP A 85 5.34 -23.83 -1.90
CA TRP A 85 4.94 -23.26 -0.61
C TRP A 85 4.85 -24.33 0.48
N MET A 86 4.17 -25.46 0.22
CA MET A 86 4.06 -26.60 1.16
C MET A 86 5.44 -27.11 1.57
N SER A 87 6.35 -27.27 0.60
CA SER A 87 7.73 -27.70 0.84
C SER A 87 8.51 -26.69 1.70
N THR A 88 8.30 -25.40 1.46
CA THR A 88 8.92 -24.31 2.24
C THR A 88 8.44 -24.32 3.69
N VAL A 89 7.15 -24.48 3.90
CA VAL A 89 6.51 -24.60 5.22
C VAL A 89 7.07 -25.81 5.97
N LEU A 90 7.10 -26.98 5.33
CA LEU A 90 7.65 -28.21 5.92
C LEU A 90 9.13 -28.12 6.24
N SER A 91 9.92 -27.47 5.39
CA SER A 91 11.37 -27.29 5.64
C SER A 91 11.63 -26.41 6.86
N ARG A 92 10.73 -25.46 7.16
CA ARG A 92 10.86 -24.55 8.29
C ARG A 92 10.44 -25.19 9.61
N LEU A 93 9.37 -25.98 9.61
CA LEU A 93 8.83 -26.64 10.80
C LEU A 93 8.36 -28.06 10.45
N PRO A 94 9.26 -29.06 10.38
CA PRO A 94 8.92 -30.43 9.94
C PRO A 94 7.83 -31.11 10.79
N MET A 95 7.68 -30.71 12.07
CA MET A 95 6.73 -31.32 12.98
C MET A 95 5.26 -31.07 12.60
N ILE A 96 4.96 -30.04 11.79
CA ILE A 96 3.57 -29.76 11.34
C ILE A 96 3.17 -30.58 10.11
N ARG A 97 3.94 -31.57 9.73
CA ARG A 97 3.67 -32.43 8.56
C ARG A 97 2.26 -33.01 8.57
N ASP A 98 1.82 -33.46 9.76
CA ASP A 98 0.52 -34.10 9.96
C ASP A 98 -0.51 -33.18 10.61
N SER A 99 -0.16 -31.89 10.82
CA SER A 99 -1.09 -30.88 11.33
C SER A 99 -2.19 -30.59 10.31
N VAL A 100 -3.39 -30.31 10.84
CA VAL A 100 -4.56 -30.01 10.01
C VAL A 100 -4.48 -28.58 9.48
N TRP A 101 -4.73 -28.42 8.20
CA TRP A 101 -4.92 -27.15 7.49
C TRP A 101 -6.38 -27.01 7.09
N VAL A 102 -6.92 -25.82 7.23
CA VAL A 102 -8.32 -25.49 6.97
C VAL A 102 -8.41 -24.67 5.69
N ILE A 103 -9.38 -24.98 4.85
CA ILE A 103 -9.69 -24.28 3.60
C ILE A 103 -10.93 -23.43 3.83
N GLU A 104 -10.81 -22.12 3.60
CA GLU A 104 -11.88 -21.14 3.79
C GLU A 104 -11.99 -20.20 2.60
N PRO A 105 -13.18 -19.58 2.34
CA PRO A 105 -13.31 -18.52 1.37
C PRO A 105 -12.45 -17.33 1.76
N LYS A 106 -11.77 -16.73 0.78
CA LYS A 106 -11.11 -15.45 0.91
C LYS A 106 -12.16 -14.34 0.72
N LEU A 107 -12.69 -13.87 1.82
CA LEU A 107 -13.71 -12.81 1.83
C LEU A 107 -13.15 -11.52 1.23
N ASP A 108 -13.96 -10.82 0.45
CA ASP A 108 -13.62 -9.54 -0.14
C ASP A 108 -14.45 -8.42 0.51
N GLY A 109 -13.79 -7.56 1.28
CA GLY A 109 -14.41 -6.52 2.06
C GLY A 109 -13.38 -5.67 2.82
N LEU A 110 -13.66 -5.33 4.06
CA LEU A 110 -12.82 -4.54 4.93
C LEU A 110 -12.51 -5.29 6.22
N ALA A 111 -11.23 -5.62 6.42
CA ALA A 111 -10.77 -6.39 7.56
C ALA A 111 -10.82 -5.59 8.86
N ILE A 112 -11.51 -6.12 9.87
CA ILE A 112 -11.70 -5.51 11.18
C ILE A 112 -11.36 -6.50 12.29
N ARG A 113 -10.71 -5.98 13.33
CA ARG A 113 -10.52 -6.64 14.62
C ARG A 113 -11.52 -6.09 15.63
N LEU A 114 -12.19 -6.97 16.34
CA LEU A 114 -13.03 -6.69 17.53
C LEU A 114 -12.35 -7.27 18.77
N ASN A 115 -12.32 -6.51 19.86
CA ASN A 115 -11.79 -6.97 21.12
C ASN A 115 -12.89 -6.94 22.20
N TYR A 116 -13.17 -8.08 22.79
CA TYR A 116 -14.16 -8.22 23.88
C TYR A 116 -13.45 -8.56 25.19
N VAL A 117 -13.92 -7.95 26.26
CA VAL A 117 -13.48 -8.25 27.62
C VAL A 117 -14.73 -8.52 28.47
N ASP A 118 -14.78 -9.68 29.12
CA ASP A 118 -15.91 -10.13 29.92
C ASP A 118 -17.26 -9.96 29.23
N GLY A 119 -17.28 -10.28 27.96
CA GLY A 119 -18.45 -10.26 27.09
C GLY A 119 -18.80 -8.92 26.48
N ARG A 120 -18.10 -7.83 26.79
CA ARG A 120 -18.37 -6.49 26.23
C ARG A 120 -17.40 -6.10 25.13
N LEU A 121 -17.91 -5.52 24.06
CA LEU A 121 -17.08 -4.93 23.02
C LEU A 121 -16.34 -3.71 23.58
N ILE A 122 -15.00 -3.79 23.64
CA ILE A 122 -14.14 -2.73 24.17
C ILE A 122 -13.56 -1.88 23.04
N SER A 123 -13.16 -2.51 21.92
CA SER A 123 -12.58 -1.78 20.77
C SER A 123 -12.78 -2.53 19.46
N ALA A 124 -12.95 -1.75 18.40
CA ALA A 124 -12.92 -2.22 17.02
C ALA A 124 -11.88 -1.41 16.22
N ALA A 125 -11.06 -2.08 15.41
CA ALA A 125 -10.04 -1.42 14.63
C ALA A 125 -9.91 -2.02 13.24
N LEU A 126 -9.73 -1.18 12.22
CA LEU A 126 -9.34 -1.60 10.87
C LEU A 126 -7.95 -2.24 10.91
N ARG A 127 -7.63 -3.08 9.89
CA ARG A 127 -6.31 -3.69 9.77
C ARG A 127 -5.17 -2.66 9.74
N GLY A 128 -5.37 -1.51 9.07
CA GLY A 128 -4.34 -0.50 8.89
C GLY A 128 -3.07 -1.06 8.23
N ASP A 129 -1.91 -0.75 8.81
CA ASP A 129 -0.60 -1.27 8.37
C ASP A 129 -0.30 -2.69 8.92
N GLY A 130 -1.25 -3.28 9.64
CA GLY A 130 -1.14 -4.59 10.28
C GLY A 130 -0.64 -4.54 11.72
N VAL A 131 -0.06 -3.45 12.18
CA VAL A 131 0.39 -3.23 13.57
C VAL A 131 -0.53 -2.23 14.28
N TYR A 132 -0.87 -1.14 13.58
CA TYR A 132 -1.81 -0.11 14.02
C TYR A 132 -2.97 -0.02 13.04
N GLY A 133 -4.19 0.00 13.55
CA GLY A 133 -5.39 0.19 12.77
C GLY A 133 -6.17 1.40 13.26
N ARG A 134 -6.91 2.04 12.36
CA ARG A 134 -7.83 3.10 12.72
C ARG A 134 -8.90 2.56 13.67
N ASP A 135 -9.16 3.27 14.76
CA ASP A 135 -10.28 2.98 15.66
C ASP A 135 -11.61 3.23 14.93
N VAL A 136 -12.45 2.22 14.89
CA VAL A 136 -13.80 2.26 14.32
C VAL A 136 -14.84 1.78 15.33
N THR A 137 -14.51 1.82 16.62
CA THR A 137 -15.37 1.30 17.70
C THR A 137 -16.75 1.92 17.64
N THR A 138 -16.85 3.24 17.62
CA THR A 138 -18.14 3.95 17.55
C THR A 138 -18.92 3.57 16.30
N VAL A 139 -18.24 3.54 15.13
CA VAL A 139 -18.87 3.19 13.85
C VAL A 139 -19.43 1.77 13.87
N MET A 140 -18.71 0.82 14.47
CA MET A 140 -19.18 -0.57 14.59
C MET A 140 -20.34 -0.71 15.58
N VAL A 141 -20.33 0.05 16.68
CA VAL A 141 -21.45 0.12 17.63
C VAL A 141 -22.71 0.66 16.96
N ASP A 142 -22.56 1.79 16.25
CA ASP A 142 -23.69 2.49 15.61
C ASP A 142 -24.26 1.70 14.40
N SER A 143 -23.43 0.92 13.72
CA SER A 143 -23.86 0.11 12.59
C SER A 143 -24.79 -1.05 12.96
N GLY A 144 -24.69 -1.58 14.19
CA GLY A 144 -25.49 -2.72 14.67
C GLY A 144 -25.13 -4.07 14.01
N ILE A 145 -24.05 -4.15 13.22
CA ILE A 145 -23.68 -5.39 12.48
C ILE A 145 -22.85 -6.38 13.32
N VAL A 146 -22.50 -6.01 14.53
CA VAL A 146 -21.78 -6.87 15.48
C VAL A 146 -22.49 -6.89 16.85
N PRO A 147 -22.48 -7.99 17.60
CA PRO A 147 -23.02 -8.01 18.96
C PRO A 147 -22.18 -7.11 19.87
N LEU A 148 -22.85 -6.26 20.66
CA LEU A 148 -22.19 -5.39 21.64
C LEU A 148 -21.85 -6.15 22.92
N GLU A 149 -22.66 -7.16 23.25
CA GLU A 149 -22.47 -8.07 24.38
C GLU A 149 -22.56 -9.51 23.91
N ILE A 150 -21.66 -10.36 24.41
CA ILE A 150 -21.58 -11.80 24.14
C ILE A 150 -21.48 -12.58 25.44
N ASP A 151 -21.99 -13.81 25.48
CA ASP A 151 -21.86 -14.65 26.64
C ASP A 151 -20.49 -15.36 26.71
N TYR A 152 -19.46 -14.56 27.02
CA TYR A 152 -18.10 -15.05 27.18
C TYR A 152 -17.38 -14.32 28.31
N ARG A 153 -16.68 -15.09 29.15
CA ARG A 153 -15.86 -14.56 30.25
C ARG A 153 -14.39 -14.57 29.85
N GLY A 154 -13.68 -13.47 30.15
CA GLY A 154 -12.30 -13.26 29.77
C GLY A 154 -12.16 -12.41 28.53
N THR A 155 -10.97 -12.43 27.91
CA THR A 155 -10.64 -11.60 26.73
C THR A 155 -10.61 -12.45 25.49
N ILE A 156 -11.37 -12.04 24.46
CA ILE A 156 -11.27 -12.62 23.12
C ILE A 156 -11.04 -11.53 22.06
N GLU A 157 -10.23 -11.86 21.09
CA GLU A 157 -10.03 -11.07 19.87
C GLU A 157 -10.70 -11.80 18.70
N VAL A 158 -11.64 -11.13 18.04
CA VAL A 158 -12.37 -11.64 16.88
C VAL A 158 -11.95 -10.85 15.66
N ARG A 159 -11.56 -11.53 14.59
CA ARG A 159 -11.18 -10.92 13.30
C ARG A 159 -12.17 -11.35 12.23
N GLY A 160 -12.64 -10.39 11.48
CA GLY A 160 -13.61 -10.63 10.43
C GLY A 160 -13.50 -9.63 9.31
N GLU A 161 -14.31 -9.87 8.29
CA GLU A 161 -14.46 -8.99 7.13
C GLU A 161 -15.84 -8.36 7.15
N VAL A 162 -15.90 -7.04 6.99
CA VAL A 162 -17.18 -6.34 6.70
C VAL A 162 -17.33 -6.31 5.19
N ASN A 163 -18.42 -6.88 4.70
CA ASN A 163 -18.76 -6.92 3.29
C ASN A 163 -20.24 -6.64 3.06
N CYS A 164 -20.59 -6.29 1.83
CA CYS A 164 -21.96 -6.10 1.37
C CYS A 164 -22.29 -7.20 0.36
N ALA A 165 -23.43 -7.88 0.55
CA ALA A 165 -23.89 -8.91 -0.37
C ALA A 165 -24.12 -8.34 -1.77
N GLU A 166 -23.78 -9.08 -2.83
CA GLU A 166 -23.86 -8.61 -4.22
C GLU A 166 -25.27 -8.17 -4.62
N GLY A 167 -26.29 -8.92 -4.22
CA GLY A 167 -27.68 -8.56 -4.49
C GLY A 167 -28.11 -7.24 -3.82
N VAL A 168 -27.67 -7.02 -2.56
CA VAL A 168 -27.93 -5.78 -1.82
C VAL A 168 -27.18 -4.60 -2.45
N PHE A 169 -25.92 -4.80 -2.81
CA PHE A 169 -25.11 -3.78 -3.50
C PHE A 169 -25.69 -3.39 -4.87
N THR A 170 -26.13 -4.38 -5.65
CA THR A 170 -26.74 -4.14 -6.96
C THR A 170 -28.05 -3.38 -6.83
N ALA A 171 -28.90 -3.73 -5.87
CA ALA A 171 -30.17 -3.03 -5.62
C ALA A 171 -29.92 -1.55 -5.21
N LEU A 172 -28.96 -1.32 -4.32
CA LEU A 172 -28.56 0.03 -3.92
C LEU A 172 -28.05 0.86 -5.11
N ASN A 173 -27.18 0.29 -5.94
CA ASN A 173 -26.66 0.98 -7.12
C ASN A 173 -27.75 1.27 -8.16
N THR A 174 -28.75 0.42 -8.27
CA THR A 174 -29.92 0.69 -9.13
C THR A 174 -30.71 1.89 -8.60
N GLN A 175 -31.00 1.92 -7.30
CA GLN A 175 -31.65 3.04 -6.67
C GLN A 175 -30.88 4.35 -6.83
N LEU A 176 -29.55 4.34 -6.64
CA LEU A 176 -28.72 5.53 -6.84
C LEU A 176 -28.80 6.06 -8.29
N ARG A 177 -28.83 5.16 -9.29
CA ARG A 177 -28.99 5.56 -10.70
C ARG A 177 -30.38 6.19 -10.95
N ASP A 178 -31.43 5.59 -10.38
CA ASP A 178 -32.80 6.08 -10.51
C ASP A 178 -32.97 7.46 -9.86
N ASP A 179 -32.23 7.71 -8.76
CA ASP A 179 -32.17 8.99 -8.06
C ASP A 179 -31.22 10.01 -8.74
N GLY A 180 -30.59 9.66 -9.87
CA GLY A 180 -29.62 10.51 -10.58
C GLY A 180 -28.27 10.69 -9.85
N LEU A 181 -28.01 9.85 -8.87
CA LEU A 181 -26.76 9.85 -8.10
C LEU A 181 -25.72 8.91 -8.73
N LYS A 182 -24.44 9.18 -8.45
CA LYS A 182 -23.35 8.35 -8.96
C LYS A 182 -23.32 7.00 -8.22
N PRO A 183 -23.42 5.87 -8.92
CA PRO A 183 -23.32 4.55 -8.30
C PRO A 183 -21.88 4.28 -7.82
N TYR A 184 -21.74 3.41 -6.83
CA TYR A 184 -20.43 2.93 -6.37
C TYR A 184 -19.82 1.95 -7.38
N SER A 185 -18.49 2.00 -7.53
CA SER A 185 -17.75 1.17 -8.49
C SER A 185 -17.74 -0.32 -8.13
N ASN A 186 -17.62 -0.65 -6.84
CA ASN A 186 -17.69 -2.00 -6.32
C ASN A 186 -18.08 -2.00 -4.84
N ALA A 187 -18.51 -3.17 -4.33
CA ALA A 187 -18.99 -3.32 -2.96
C ALA A 187 -17.91 -3.01 -1.91
N ARG A 188 -16.66 -3.41 -2.14
CA ARG A 188 -15.53 -3.16 -1.23
C ARG A 188 -15.26 -1.66 -1.07
N ASN A 189 -15.20 -0.90 -2.16
CA ASN A 189 -15.00 0.55 -2.12
C ASN A 189 -16.18 1.28 -1.45
N ALA A 190 -17.40 0.80 -1.67
CA ALA A 190 -18.58 1.33 -0.98
C ALA A 190 -18.47 1.12 0.53
N VAL A 191 -18.18 -0.09 0.99
CA VAL A 191 -17.99 -0.41 2.42
C VAL A 191 -16.86 0.43 3.02
N ALA A 192 -15.73 0.60 2.34
CA ALA A 192 -14.63 1.44 2.80
C ALA A 192 -15.03 2.91 2.95
N GLY A 193 -15.78 3.45 1.98
CA GLY A 193 -16.36 4.79 2.04
C GLY A 193 -17.36 4.95 3.19
N TRP A 194 -18.27 4.00 3.36
CA TRP A 194 -19.26 4.00 4.46
C TRP A 194 -18.62 3.90 5.83
N MET A 195 -17.57 3.07 5.97
CA MET A 195 -16.80 2.96 7.19
C MET A 195 -16.05 4.26 7.52
N SER A 196 -15.58 4.96 6.51
CA SER A 196 -14.87 6.24 6.68
C SER A 196 -15.81 7.36 7.07
N SER A 197 -17.04 7.36 6.52
CA SER A 197 -18.05 8.39 6.74
C SER A 197 -19.05 8.06 7.85
N ALA A 198 -18.87 6.95 8.57
CA ALA A 198 -19.88 6.45 9.53
C ALA A 198 -21.30 6.41 8.93
N SER A 199 -21.40 5.97 7.67
CA SER A 199 -22.65 5.98 6.92
C SER A 199 -23.67 4.99 7.47
N PRO A 200 -24.98 5.34 7.53
CA PRO A 200 -26.03 4.39 7.90
C PRO A 200 -26.14 3.18 6.96
N HIS A 201 -25.59 3.26 5.75
CA HIS A 201 -25.51 2.10 4.83
C HIS A 201 -24.69 0.94 5.39
N LEU A 202 -23.89 1.15 6.43
CA LEU A 202 -23.20 0.02 7.09
C LEU A 202 -24.18 -1.00 7.69
N ALA A 203 -25.38 -0.59 8.07
CA ALA A 203 -26.40 -1.50 8.60
C ALA A 203 -26.88 -2.59 7.62
N ILE A 204 -26.64 -2.41 6.31
CA ILE A 204 -26.94 -3.45 5.29
C ILE A 204 -25.74 -4.36 5.02
N CYS A 205 -24.60 -4.12 5.67
CA CYS A 205 -23.39 -4.96 5.57
C CYS A 205 -23.46 -6.11 6.57
N GLN A 206 -22.57 -7.07 6.36
CA GLN A 206 -22.39 -8.20 7.25
C GLN A 206 -20.93 -8.24 7.74
N PHE A 207 -20.75 -8.52 9.04
CA PHE A 207 -19.44 -8.86 9.61
C PHE A 207 -19.30 -10.39 9.68
N THR A 208 -18.34 -10.94 8.94
CA THR A 208 -18.10 -12.39 8.87
C THR A 208 -16.75 -12.71 9.50
N VAL A 209 -16.76 -13.49 10.58
CA VAL A 209 -15.57 -13.89 11.33
C VAL A 209 -14.76 -14.89 10.52
N TYR A 210 -13.47 -14.62 10.34
CA TYR A 210 -12.51 -15.52 9.70
C TYR A 210 -11.38 -15.98 10.62
N ASP A 211 -11.24 -15.39 11.83
CA ASP A 211 -10.27 -15.83 12.84
C ASP A 211 -10.70 -15.35 14.24
N ALA A 212 -10.34 -16.11 15.29
CA ALA A 212 -10.57 -15.71 16.66
C ALA A 212 -9.47 -16.27 17.58
N MET A 213 -9.08 -15.49 18.57
CA MET A 213 -8.01 -15.80 19.52
C MET A 213 -8.49 -15.59 20.97
N GLY A 214 -7.86 -16.32 21.90
CA GLY A 214 -8.22 -16.26 23.31
C GLY A 214 -9.29 -17.28 23.74
N ILE A 215 -9.65 -18.22 22.87
CA ILE A 215 -10.66 -19.26 23.13
C ILE A 215 -10.00 -20.64 23.34
N SER A 216 -9.40 -21.17 22.27
CA SER A 216 -8.71 -22.47 22.30
C SER A 216 -7.54 -22.49 21.32
N ASP A 217 -6.77 -23.57 21.27
CA ASP A 217 -5.71 -23.77 20.29
C ASP A 217 -6.23 -24.05 18.87
N CYS A 218 -7.47 -24.54 18.73
CA CYS A 218 -8.03 -24.98 17.46
C CYS A 218 -8.84 -23.87 16.79
N HIS A 219 -8.45 -23.46 15.56
CA HIS A 219 -9.10 -22.42 14.77
C HIS A 219 -10.56 -22.76 14.43
N VAL A 220 -10.83 -24.00 13.99
CA VAL A 220 -12.19 -24.42 13.66
C VAL A 220 -13.07 -24.33 14.89
N ARG A 221 -12.58 -24.80 16.06
CA ARG A 221 -13.31 -24.73 17.31
C ARG A 221 -13.60 -23.28 17.74
N ASN A 222 -12.64 -22.39 17.55
CA ASN A 222 -12.81 -20.97 17.88
C ASN A 222 -13.91 -20.32 17.03
N LYS A 223 -14.03 -20.67 15.76
CA LYS A 223 -15.14 -20.22 14.90
C LYS A 223 -16.49 -20.80 15.33
N GLU A 224 -16.55 -22.08 15.71
CA GLU A 224 -17.78 -22.68 16.24
C GLU A 224 -18.26 -21.95 17.52
N VAL A 225 -17.34 -21.60 18.41
CA VAL A 225 -17.67 -20.80 19.59
C VAL A 225 -18.17 -19.42 19.18
N CYS A 226 -17.51 -18.74 18.24
CA CYS A 226 -17.98 -17.45 17.73
C CYS A 226 -19.39 -17.55 17.12
N ALA A 227 -19.70 -18.61 16.38
CA ALA A 227 -21.05 -18.85 15.86
C ALA A 227 -22.08 -19.01 16.99
N GLY A 228 -21.73 -19.74 18.05
CA GLY A 228 -22.55 -19.87 19.26
C GLY A 228 -22.75 -18.54 20.02
N LEU A 229 -21.83 -17.58 19.88
CA LEU A 229 -21.90 -16.23 20.44
C LEU A 229 -22.67 -15.23 19.56
N GLY A 230 -23.26 -15.68 18.44
CA GLY A 230 -24.10 -14.87 17.56
C GLY A 230 -23.36 -14.22 16.38
N PHE A 231 -22.11 -14.59 16.10
CA PHE A 231 -21.41 -14.12 14.91
C PHE A 231 -21.68 -14.97 13.69
N THR A 232 -21.75 -14.37 12.52
CA THR A 232 -21.58 -15.09 11.26
C THR A 232 -20.10 -15.44 11.08
N THR A 233 -19.81 -16.69 10.70
CA THR A 233 -18.44 -17.18 10.54
C THR A 233 -18.16 -17.65 9.11
N ALA A 234 -16.93 -17.48 8.66
CA ALA A 234 -16.48 -17.99 7.37
C ALA A 234 -16.63 -19.52 7.30
N LYS A 235 -17.24 -20.01 6.22
CA LYS A 235 -17.51 -21.45 6.05
C LYS A 235 -16.19 -22.21 5.87
N THR A 236 -16.04 -23.31 6.58
CA THR A 236 -14.97 -24.28 6.32
C THR A 236 -15.38 -25.13 5.11
N LEU A 237 -14.62 -25.04 4.01
CA LEU A 237 -14.87 -25.75 2.76
C LEU A 237 -14.23 -27.14 2.74
N GLY A 238 -13.17 -27.31 3.51
CA GLY A 238 -12.46 -28.57 3.65
C GLY A 238 -11.26 -28.45 4.57
N THR A 239 -10.59 -29.56 4.77
CA THR A 239 -9.33 -29.65 5.51
C THR A 239 -8.35 -30.54 4.75
N PHE A 240 -7.04 -30.31 4.96
CA PHE A 240 -5.98 -31.14 4.39
C PHE A 240 -4.77 -31.18 5.31
N LYS A 241 -3.85 -32.10 5.03
CA LYS A 241 -2.52 -32.16 5.61
C LYS A 241 -1.47 -31.88 4.54
N LEU A 242 -0.28 -31.44 4.93
CA LEU A 242 0.80 -31.18 3.97
C LEU A 242 1.33 -32.49 3.30
N THR A 243 0.85 -33.64 3.75
CA THR A 243 1.11 -34.97 3.16
C THR A 243 0.06 -35.40 2.14
N ASP A 244 -1.06 -34.71 2.08
CA ASP A 244 -2.15 -35.05 1.17
C ASP A 244 -1.77 -34.73 -0.28
N THR A 245 -2.48 -35.36 -1.22
CA THR A 245 -2.28 -35.08 -2.64
C THR A 245 -2.80 -33.69 -2.99
N LEU A 246 -2.10 -33.02 -3.88
CA LEU A 246 -2.53 -31.69 -4.37
C LEU A 246 -3.89 -31.71 -5.05
N GLU A 247 -4.26 -32.86 -5.64
CA GLU A 247 -5.57 -33.07 -6.28
C GLU A 247 -6.74 -32.74 -5.37
N THR A 248 -6.72 -33.20 -4.10
CA THR A 248 -7.78 -32.89 -3.12
C THR A 248 -7.96 -31.38 -2.92
N ILE A 249 -6.85 -30.63 -2.85
CA ILE A 249 -6.89 -29.17 -2.64
C ILE A 249 -7.39 -28.47 -3.91
N THR A 250 -6.95 -28.96 -5.07
CA THR A 250 -7.33 -28.40 -6.38
C THR A 250 -8.79 -28.68 -6.71
N ASP A 251 -9.32 -29.84 -6.35
CA ASP A 251 -10.74 -30.17 -6.52
C ASP A 251 -11.63 -29.20 -5.73
N ILE A 252 -11.28 -28.93 -4.45
CA ILE A 252 -12.00 -27.96 -3.64
C ILE A 252 -11.90 -26.57 -4.24
N PHE A 253 -10.73 -26.17 -4.73
CA PHE A 253 -10.52 -24.87 -5.39
C PHE A 253 -11.38 -24.74 -6.64
N THR A 254 -11.35 -25.71 -7.54
CA THR A 254 -12.12 -25.71 -8.79
C THR A 254 -13.63 -25.73 -8.53
N GLN A 255 -14.08 -26.56 -7.59
CA GLN A 255 -15.49 -26.62 -7.21
C GLN A 255 -15.95 -25.28 -6.59
N SER A 256 -15.14 -24.67 -5.74
CA SER A 256 -15.46 -23.37 -5.14
C SER A 256 -15.49 -22.23 -6.17
N ALA A 257 -14.60 -22.25 -7.16
CA ALA A 257 -14.59 -21.29 -8.26
C ALA A 257 -15.87 -21.35 -9.10
N SER A 258 -16.40 -22.56 -9.34
CA SER A 258 -17.67 -22.74 -10.09
C SER A 258 -18.90 -22.27 -9.29
N GLN A 259 -18.85 -22.28 -7.97
CA GLN A 259 -19.92 -21.83 -7.09
C GLN A 259 -19.97 -20.31 -6.91
N ARG A 260 -18.91 -19.59 -7.28
CA ARG A 260 -18.81 -18.12 -7.20
C ARG A 260 -19.96 -17.40 -7.94
N SER A 261 -20.49 -17.99 -9.02
CA SER A 261 -21.52 -17.39 -9.88
C SER A 261 -22.94 -17.87 -9.56
N GLY A 262 -23.17 -18.63 -8.50
CA GLY A 262 -24.46 -19.22 -8.14
C GLY A 262 -25.10 -18.57 -6.92
N SER A 263 -26.37 -18.91 -6.66
CA SER A 263 -27.23 -18.36 -5.61
C SER A 263 -26.77 -18.58 -4.14
N MET A 264 -25.55 -19.04 -3.90
CA MET A 264 -24.91 -19.08 -2.60
C MET A 264 -24.02 -17.85 -2.30
N ALA A 265 -24.03 -16.85 -3.17
CA ALA A 265 -23.19 -15.66 -3.05
C ALA A 265 -23.80 -14.62 -2.11
N ASP A 266 -24.07 -14.96 -0.85
CA ASP A 266 -24.39 -13.97 0.17
C ASP A 266 -23.17 -13.07 0.48
N CYS A 267 -21.95 -13.46 0.06
CA CYS A 267 -20.72 -12.69 0.21
C CYS A 267 -19.79 -12.90 -0.98
N LEU A 268 -19.17 -11.84 -1.49
CA LEU A 268 -18.12 -11.90 -2.51
C LEU A 268 -16.82 -12.47 -1.91
N TRP A 269 -16.20 -13.40 -2.61
CA TRP A 269 -14.89 -13.95 -2.31
C TRP A 269 -14.01 -13.98 -3.55
N ASP A 270 -12.72 -13.67 -3.41
CA ASP A 270 -11.77 -13.57 -4.53
C ASP A 270 -10.80 -14.75 -4.63
N GLY A 271 -11.03 -15.80 -3.83
CA GLY A 271 -10.20 -16.98 -3.76
C GLY A 271 -10.46 -17.80 -2.51
N LEU A 272 -9.49 -18.63 -2.17
CA LEU A 272 -9.46 -19.41 -0.92
C LEU A 272 -8.31 -18.98 -0.03
N VAL A 273 -8.41 -19.26 1.26
CA VAL A 273 -7.33 -19.12 2.23
C VAL A 273 -7.08 -20.48 2.87
N TYR A 274 -5.82 -20.90 2.85
CA TYR A 274 -5.35 -22.08 3.56
C TYR A 274 -4.72 -21.66 4.86
N LYS A 275 -5.18 -22.21 5.99
CA LYS A 275 -4.74 -21.83 7.33
C LYS A 275 -4.41 -23.04 8.18
N LEU A 276 -3.31 -22.99 8.89
CA LEU A 276 -2.98 -23.99 9.90
C LEU A 276 -3.99 -23.91 11.05
N ASP A 277 -4.58 -25.04 11.47
CA ASP A 277 -5.64 -25.08 12.49
C ASP A 277 -5.11 -24.74 13.90
N SER A 278 -3.98 -25.32 14.30
CA SER A 278 -3.38 -25.10 15.63
C SER A 278 -2.76 -23.70 15.75
N HIS A 279 -3.19 -22.92 16.71
CA HIS A 279 -2.63 -21.60 17.04
C HIS A 279 -1.22 -21.71 17.64
N ILE A 280 -0.91 -22.78 18.36
CA ILE A 280 0.43 -23.06 18.89
C ILE A 280 1.40 -23.27 17.72
N ASP A 281 1.02 -24.08 16.74
CA ASP A 281 1.83 -24.31 15.55
C ASP A 281 1.97 -23.03 14.70
N ARG A 282 0.94 -22.18 14.63
CA ARG A 282 1.02 -20.85 14.00
C ARG A 282 2.09 -19.96 14.63
N LEU A 283 2.16 -19.95 15.96
CA LEU A 283 3.19 -19.22 16.69
C LEU A 283 4.58 -19.81 16.44
N ALA A 284 4.69 -21.14 16.40
CA ALA A 284 5.96 -21.84 16.18
C ALA A 284 6.53 -21.58 14.78
N ILE A 285 5.69 -21.63 13.74
CA ILE A 285 6.13 -21.39 12.35
C ILE A 285 6.36 -19.90 12.07
N GLY A 286 5.56 -19.01 12.67
CA GLY A 286 5.66 -17.57 12.56
C GLY A 286 5.39 -17.04 11.16
N GLY A 287 6.15 -16.03 10.76
CA GLY A 287 6.03 -15.36 9.46
C GLY A 287 7.21 -14.43 9.20
N ASN A 288 7.05 -13.53 8.25
CA ASN A 288 7.91 -12.37 8.03
C ASN A 288 7.17 -11.08 8.43
N ASP A 289 7.78 -9.92 8.20
CA ASP A 289 7.20 -8.63 8.59
C ASP A 289 5.93 -8.24 7.79
N THR A 290 5.64 -8.94 6.70
CA THR A 290 4.53 -8.62 5.79
C THR A 290 3.46 -9.69 5.75
N ALA A 291 3.82 -10.97 5.96
CA ALA A 291 2.89 -12.09 5.83
C ALA A 291 3.23 -13.25 6.78
N PRO A 292 2.21 -13.96 7.31
CA PRO A 292 2.40 -15.19 8.07
C PRO A 292 2.82 -16.34 7.15
N MET A 293 3.51 -17.34 7.72
CA MET A 293 3.76 -18.61 7.02
C MET A 293 2.69 -19.68 7.30
N TRP A 294 1.87 -19.47 8.31
CA TRP A 294 0.77 -20.35 8.69
C TRP A 294 -0.53 -20.14 7.88
N ALA A 295 -0.52 -19.18 6.94
CA ALA A 295 -1.65 -18.97 6.04
C ALA A 295 -1.16 -18.47 4.69
N ILE A 296 -1.89 -18.85 3.62
CA ILE A 296 -1.66 -18.38 2.27
C ILE A 296 -3.00 -18.21 1.55
N ALA A 297 -3.10 -17.19 0.71
CA ALA A 297 -4.25 -16.97 -0.15
C ALA A 297 -4.02 -17.59 -1.54
N HIS A 298 -5.01 -18.33 -2.03
CA HIS A 298 -5.06 -18.87 -3.39
C HIS A 298 -6.19 -18.15 -4.13
N LYS A 299 -5.81 -17.23 -5.02
CA LYS A 299 -6.77 -16.39 -5.72
C LYS A 299 -7.31 -17.08 -6.97
N TYR A 300 -8.61 -16.88 -7.23
CA TYR A 300 -9.20 -17.30 -8.50
C TYR A 300 -8.56 -16.56 -9.66
N PRO A 301 -8.65 -17.13 -10.87
CA PRO A 301 -8.28 -16.42 -12.08
C PRO A 301 -8.96 -15.05 -12.10
N PRO A 302 -8.25 -14.00 -12.49
CA PRO A 302 -8.82 -12.66 -12.60
C PRO A 302 -10.00 -12.67 -13.56
N SER A 303 -10.97 -11.78 -13.32
CA SER A 303 -12.06 -11.58 -14.28
C SER A 303 -11.48 -11.17 -15.63
N GLU A 304 -11.91 -11.84 -16.67
CA GLU A 304 -11.45 -11.64 -18.04
C GLU A 304 -12.61 -11.17 -18.91
N ALA A 305 -12.34 -10.20 -19.77
CA ALA A 305 -13.30 -9.74 -20.77
C ALA A 305 -12.61 -9.51 -22.11
N THR A 306 -13.35 -9.73 -23.18
CA THR A 306 -12.86 -9.47 -24.54
C THR A 306 -13.38 -8.14 -25.05
N THR A 307 -12.52 -7.38 -25.72
CA THR A 307 -12.85 -6.08 -26.31
C THR A 307 -12.00 -5.84 -27.54
N THR A 308 -12.37 -4.81 -28.34
CA THR A 308 -11.64 -4.44 -29.56
C THR A 308 -10.69 -3.30 -29.30
N VAL A 309 -9.45 -3.38 -29.83
CA VAL A 309 -8.47 -2.30 -29.78
C VAL A 309 -8.89 -1.21 -30.74
N VAL A 310 -9.12 0.00 -30.21
CA VAL A 310 -9.50 1.19 -30.99
C VAL A 310 -8.33 2.16 -31.20
N GLY A 311 -7.27 2.04 -30.39
CA GLY A 311 -6.10 2.90 -30.50
C GLY A 311 -4.93 2.40 -29.66
N ILE A 312 -3.73 2.90 -29.96
CA ILE A 312 -2.53 2.72 -29.15
C ILE A 312 -1.99 4.11 -28.85
N ALA A 313 -2.11 4.54 -27.60
CA ALA A 313 -1.56 5.79 -27.10
C ALA A 313 -0.20 5.56 -26.44
N PHE A 314 0.57 6.65 -26.29
CA PHE A 314 1.87 6.60 -25.64
C PHE A 314 1.95 7.67 -24.57
N THR A 315 2.29 7.26 -23.35
CA THR A 315 2.51 8.16 -22.22
C THR A 315 3.99 8.35 -21.96
N VAL A 316 4.34 9.51 -21.39
CA VAL A 316 5.72 9.86 -21.04
C VAL A 316 5.86 9.84 -19.52
N GLY A 317 6.70 8.96 -19.02
CA GLY A 317 7.00 8.87 -17.58
C GLY A 317 7.88 10.04 -17.10
N ILE A 318 8.04 10.14 -15.80
CA ILE A 318 8.87 11.17 -15.14
C ILE A 318 10.35 11.10 -15.56
N ASP A 319 10.82 9.91 -15.93
CA ASP A 319 12.15 9.60 -16.41
C ASP A 319 12.30 9.74 -17.96
N GLY A 320 11.25 10.21 -18.62
CA GLY A 320 11.19 10.30 -20.08
C GLY A 320 10.80 9.00 -20.77
N ARG A 321 10.60 7.90 -20.06
CA ARG A 321 10.25 6.60 -20.61
C ARG A 321 8.90 6.63 -21.31
N ILE A 322 8.86 6.14 -22.54
CA ILE A 322 7.63 6.01 -23.30
C ILE A 322 6.96 4.68 -23.01
N THR A 323 5.73 4.75 -22.53
CA THR A 323 4.93 3.56 -22.20
C THR A 323 3.70 3.49 -23.10
N PRO A 324 3.51 2.40 -23.86
CA PRO A 324 2.34 2.21 -24.68
C PRO A 324 1.12 1.86 -23.80
N VAL A 325 -0.03 2.43 -24.15
CA VAL A 325 -1.33 2.20 -23.54
C VAL A 325 -2.29 1.78 -24.65
N CYS A 326 -2.90 0.62 -24.50
CA CYS A 326 -3.93 0.13 -25.38
C CYS A 326 -5.25 0.83 -25.03
N GLN A 327 -5.86 1.49 -26.00
CA GLN A 327 -7.20 2.02 -25.95
C GLN A 327 -8.15 1.02 -26.59
N CYS A 328 -9.26 0.71 -25.94
CA CYS A 328 -10.19 -0.31 -26.37
C CYS A 328 -11.64 0.16 -26.21
N ASP A 329 -12.56 -0.49 -26.91
CA ASP A 329 -13.98 -0.31 -26.67
C ASP A 329 -14.28 -0.53 -25.20
N PRO A 330 -15.11 0.31 -24.56
CA PRO A 330 -15.43 0.18 -23.15
C PRO A 330 -16.03 -1.20 -22.84
N VAL A 331 -15.39 -1.93 -21.91
CA VAL A 331 -15.85 -3.25 -21.47
C VAL A 331 -15.93 -3.30 -19.95
N GLU A 332 -16.95 -3.95 -19.41
CA GLU A 332 -17.11 -4.12 -17.97
C GLU A 332 -16.30 -5.31 -17.47
N ILE A 333 -15.44 -5.07 -16.47
CA ILE A 333 -14.64 -6.11 -15.81
C ILE A 333 -14.71 -5.90 -14.29
N GLY A 334 -15.36 -6.83 -13.59
CA GLY A 334 -15.51 -6.77 -12.14
C GLY A 334 -16.20 -5.48 -11.65
N GLY A 335 -17.29 -5.09 -12.32
CA GLY A 335 -18.08 -3.91 -11.96
C GLY A 335 -17.46 -2.56 -12.35
N VAL A 336 -16.35 -2.56 -13.12
CA VAL A 336 -15.70 -1.33 -13.60
C VAL A 336 -15.60 -1.34 -15.10
N ILE A 337 -15.97 -0.21 -15.73
CA ILE A 337 -15.79 -0.01 -17.17
C ILE A 337 -14.31 0.31 -17.45
N VAL A 338 -13.69 -0.54 -18.26
CA VAL A 338 -12.30 -0.41 -18.70
C VAL A 338 -12.28 -0.02 -20.17
N SER A 339 -11.65 1.09 -20.50
CA SER A 339 -11.42 1.58 -21.87
C SER A 339 -9.93 1.74 -22.21
N GLU A 340 -9.06 1.58 -21.21
CA GLU A 340 -7.60 1.67 -21.39
C GLU A 340 -6.89 0.61 -20.54
N CYS A 341 -5.85 -0.01 -21.08
CA CYS A 341 -4.99 -0.92 -20.34
C CYS A 341 -3.51 -0.71 -20.70
N THR A 342 -2.64 -0.86 -19.71
CA THR A 342 -1.20 -0.70 -19.94
C THR A 342 -0.60 -1.89 -20.67
N LEU A 343 0.33 -1.58 -21.59
CA LEU A 343 1.19 -2.57 -22.23
C LEU A 343 2.60 -2.63 -21.61
N HIS A 344 2.85 -1.84 -20.57
CA HIS A 344 4.09 -1.77 -19.78
C HIS A 344 5.35 -1.40 -20.55
N SER A 345 5.55 -1.88 -21.79
CA SER A 345 6.76 -1.61 -22.58
C SER A 345 6.52 -1.77 -24.08
N MET A 346 7.39 -1.14 -24.88
CA MET A 346 7.41 -1.35 -26.33
C MET A 346 7.65 -2.83 -26.69
N HIS A 347 8.49 -3.52 -25.93
CA HIS A 347 8.73 -4.96 -26.12
C HIS A 347 7.43 -5.77 -26.02
N ARG A 348 6.62 -5.53 -24.99
CA ARG A 348 5.32 -6.19 -24.81
C ARG A 348 4.34 -5.90 -25.94
N LEU A 349 4.32 -4.66 -26.46
CA LEU A 349 3.54 -4.28 -27.64
C LEU A 349 3.95 -5.12 -28.87
N HIS A 350 5.25 -5.27 -29.09
CA HIS A 350 5.80 -6.06 -30.21
C HIS A 350 5.57 -7.57 -30.01
N ASP A 351 5.84 -8.11 -28.82
CA ASP A 351 5.67 -9.54 -28.52
C ASP A 351 4.22 -9.99 -28.72
N LEU A 352 3.27 -9.20 -28.28
CA LEU A 352 1.85 -9.47 -28.47
C LEU A 352 1.40 -9.16 -29.90
N ASN A 353 2.20 -8.43 -30.68
CA ASN A 353 1.90 -8.00 -32.03
C ASN A 353 0.49 -7.39 -32.16
N ILE A 354 0.20 -6.41 -31.31
CA ILE A 354 -1.12 -5.76 -31.18
C ILE A 354 -1.30 -4.67 -32.22
N SER A 355 -2.50 -4.60 -32.77
CA SER A 355 -2.90 -3.58 -33.74
C SER A 355 -4.33 -3.11 -33.50
N VAL A 356 -4.67 -1.94 -34.00
CA VAL A 356 -6.05 -1.44 -34.03
C VAL A 356 -6.92 -2.40 -34.82
N GLY A 357 -8.09 -2.73 -34.28
CA GLY A 357 -9.03 -3.71 -34.81
C GLY A 357 -8.86 -5.13 -34.25
N ASP A 358 -7.74 -5.43 -33.57
CA ASP A 358 -7.57 -6.73 -32.91
C ASP A 358 -8.59 -6.88 -31.76
N THR A 359 -9.15 -8.08 -31.62
CA THR A 359 -9.91 -8.44 -30.40
C THR A 359 -8.94 -8.97 -29.38
N VAL A 360 -8.95 -8.38 -28.18
CA VAL A 360 -8.02 -8.69 -27.09
C VAL A 360 -8.76 -9.13 -25.85
N SER A 361 -8.11 -9.96 -25.06
CA SER A 361 -8.55 -10.28 -23.71
C SER A 361 -7.84 -9.35 -22.72
N ILE A 362 -8.64 -8.75 -21.85
CA ILE A 362 -8.18 -7.87 -20.75
C ILE A 362 -8.51 -8.53 -19.42
N THR A 363 -7.55 -8.53 -18.50
CA THR A 363 -7.71 -9.02 -17.13
C THR A 363 -7.47 -7.89 -16.13
N ARG A 364 -8.15 -7.96 -14.97
CA ARG A 364 -7.86 -7.11 -13.81
C ARG A 364 -7.20 -7.94 -12.71
N ASN A 365 -5.89 -7.84 -12.60
CA ASN A 365 -5.14 -8.49 -11.53
C ASN A 365 -5.30 -7.71 -10.21
N GLY A 366 -5.82 -8.38 -9.18
CA GLY A 366 -5.99 -7.79 -7.85
C GLY A 366 -6.95 -6.61 -7.77
N ASP A 367 -7.93 -6.58 -8.67
CA ASP A 367 -9.01 -5.56 -8.78
C ASP A 367 -8.57 -4.10 -8.96
N VAL A 368 -7.30 -3.83 -9.34
CA VAL A 368 -6.80 -2.46 -9.40
C VAL A 368 -6.41 -2.02 -10.81
N ILE A 369 -5.51 -2.72 -11.50
CA ILE A 369 -4.96 -2.26 -12.78
C ILE A 369 -5.35 -3.21 -13.92
N PRO A 370 -6.03 -2.73 -15.00
CA PRO A 370 -6.30 -3.53 -16.17
C PRO A 370 -5.02 -3.84 -16.95
N HIS A 371 -4.84 -5.10 -17.32
CA HIS A 371 -3.73 -5.58 -18.14
C HIS A 371 -4.23 -6.28 -19.37
N LEU A 372 -3.61 -6.04 -20.51
CA LEU A 372 -3.86 -6.83 -21.70
C LEU A 372 -3.19 -8.19 -21.56
N HIS A 373 -4.01 -9.24 -21.57
CA HIS A 373 -3.57 -10.62 -21.40
C HIS A 373 -3.09 -11.21 -22.73
N SER A 374 -3.96 -11.29 -23.73
CA SER A 374 -3.68 -11.91 -25.01
C SER A 374 -4.47 -11.29 -26.16
N VAL A 375 -4.06 -11.58 -27.39
CA VAL A 375 -4.83 -11.26 -28.62
C VAL A 375 -5.64 -12.50 -29.00
N VAL A 376 -6.97 -12.34 -28.95
CA VAL A 376 -7.93 -13.43 -29.21
C VAL A 376 -8.20 -13.62 -30.70
N TYR A 377 -8.35 -12.49 -31.42
CA TYR A 377 -8.62 -12.50 -32.87
C TYR A 377 -7.91 -11.35 -33.56
N ARG A 378 -7.41 -11.62 -34.79
CA ARG A 378 -6.73 -10.64 -35.64
C ARG A 378 -7.45 -10.53 -36.97
N PRO A 379 -7.97 -9.35 -37.32
CA PRO A 379 -8.55 -9.14 -38.65
C PRO A 379 -7.46 -9.25 -39.75
N THR A 380 -7.88 -9.61 -40.95
CA THR A 380 -6.96 -9.78 -42.09
C THR A 380 -6.34 -8.46 -42.58
N THR A 381 -7.04 -7.36 -42.41
CA THR A 381 -6.56 -6.01 -42.75
C THR A 381 -6.26 -5.24 -41.46
N ARG A 382 -4.98 -5.12 -41.10
CA ARG A 382 -4.51 -4.35 -39.94
C ARG A 382 -3.15 -3.72 -40.23
N MET A 383 -2.79 -2.68 -39.49
CA MET A 383 -1.47 -2.08 -39.54
C MET A 383 -0.44 -3.00 -38.88
N GLU A 384 0.82 -2.92 -39.34
CA GLU A 384 1.91 -3.61 -38.62
C GLU A 384 2.19 -2.91 -37.29
N THR A 385 2.49 -3.70 -36.25
CA THR A 385 2.75 -3.17 -34.92
C THR A 385 3.93 -2.19 -34.88
N ALA A 386 4.92 -2.39 -35.73
CA ALA A 386 6.08 -1.49 -35.87
C ALA A 386 5.72 -0.07 -36.29
N ASP A 387 4.62 0.12 -37.02
CA ASP A 387 4.15 1.41 -37.47
C ASP A 387 3.59 2.31 -36.37
N TYR A 388 3.27 1.73 -35.22
CA TYR A 388 2.78 2.49 -34.06
C TYR A 388 3.91 3.10 -33.22
N ALA A 389 5.15 2.63 -33.34
CA ALA A 389 6.25 3.14 -32.53
C ALA A 389 6.50 4.63 -32.81
N PRO A 390 6.36 5.52 -31.82
CA PRO A 390 6.54 6.93 -32.03
C PRO A 390 8.04 7.23 -32.29
N LYS A 391 8.31 8.01 -33.29
CA LYS A 391 9.67 8.53 -33.59
C LYS A 391 10.00 9.81 -32.83
N ARG A 392 8.96 10.48 -32.35
CA ARG A 392 9.03 11.72 -31.58
C ARG A 392 8.21 11.61 -30.31
N CYS A 393 8.64 12.32 -29.27
CA CYS A 393 7.95 12.41 -28.03
C CYS A 393 6.50 12.91 -28.20
N PRO A 394 5.48 12.20 -27.72
CA PRO A 394 4.09 12.63 -27.86
C PRO A 394 3.79 13.95 -27.13
N SER A 395 4.64 14.35 -26.17
CA SER A 395 4.46 15.57 -25.39
C SER A 395 5.22 16.77 -25.93
N CYS A 396 6.54 16.62 -26.20
CA CYS A 396 7.40 17.75 -26.59
C CYS A 396 7.95 17.69 -28.03
N GLN A 397 7.61 16.65 -28.79
CA GLN A 397 8.04 16.42 -30.18
C GLN A 397 9.56 16.24 -30.37
N SER A 398 10.36 16.16 -29.33
CA SER A 398 11.78 15.81 -29.38
C SER A 398 11.97 14.40 -29.96
N VAL A 399 13.08 14.16 -30.63
CA VAL A 399 13.45 12.84 -31.15
C VAL A 399 13.60 11.89 -29.94
N LEU A 400 13.08 10.69 -30.08
CA LEU A 400 13.17 9.66 -29.02
C LEU A 400 14.45 8.85 -29.24
N GLU A 401 15.02 8.41 -28.09
CA GLU A 401 16.18 7.53 -28.08
C GLU A 401 15.82 6.14 -27.56
N THR A 402 16.45 5.11 -28.15
CA THR A 402 16.26 3.72 -27.73
C THR A 402 17.39 3.33 -26.79
N VAL A 403 17.03 3.01 -25.53
CA VAL A 403 17.98 2.50 -24.54
C VAL A 403 17.54 1.09 -24.13
N GLY A 404 18.28 0.09 -24.58
CA GLY A 404 17.93 -1.32 -24.38
C GLY A 404 16.58 -1.67 -25.02
N LYS A 405 15.60 -2.05 -24.19
CA LYS A 405 14.23 -2.43 -24.62
C LYS A 405 13.21 -1.29 -24.54
N HIS A 406 13.64 -0.09 -24.21
CA HIS A 406 12.77 1.03 -23.91
C HIS A 406 13.08 2.24 -24.78
N LEU A 407 12.05 3.04 -25.03
CA LEU A 407 12.13 4.31 -25.75
C LEU A 407 12.09 5.45 -24.72
N TYR A 408 12.94 6.46 -24.90
CA TYR A 408 13.06 7.59 -23.97
C TYR A 408 13.00 8.94 -24.69
N CYS A 409 12.39 9.90 -24.00
CA CYS A 409 12.50 11.32 -24.33
C CYS A 409 13.59 11.94 -23.45
N GLU A 410 14.73 12.24 -24.05
CA GLU A 410 15.89 12.84 -23.37
C GLU A 410 15.74 14.35 -23.10
N ASN A 411 14.65 14.96 -23.54
CA ASN A 411 14.34 16.36 -23.20
C ASN A 411 13.84 16.49 -21.76
N HIS A 412 14.72 16.20 -20.81
CA HIS A 412 14.36 16.15 -19.38
C HIS A 412 13.97 17.52 -18.80
N GLU A 413 14.45 18.61 -19.38
CA GLU A 413 14.21 19.96 -18.83
C GLU A 413 12.92 20.58 -19.37
N GLN A 414 12.59 20.37 -20.65
CA GLN A 414 11.51 21.09 -21.32
C GLN A 414 10.33 20.21 -21.74
N CYS A 415 10.33 18.92 -21.41
CA CYS A 415 9.19 18.05 -21.73
C CYS A 415 8.04 18.29 -20.74
N PRO A 416 6.86 18.79 -21.22
CA PRO A 416 5.73 19.13 -20.33
C PRO A 416 5.22 17.94 -19.50
N SER A 417 5.22 16.73 -20.07
CA SER A 417 4.79 15.53 -19.34
C SER A 417 5.75 15.13 -18.22
N GLN A 418 7.07 15.27 -18.47
CA GLN A 418 8.07 15.02 -17.45
C GLN A 418 8.00 16.08 -16.34
N GLU A 419 7.81 17.35 -16.71
CA GLU A 419 7.62 18.45 -15.76
C GLU A 419 6.39 18.23 -14.90
N LEU A 420 5.23 17.94 -15.50
CA LEU A 420 4.00 17.61 -14.77
C LEU A 420 4.23 16.45 -13.78
N SER A 421 4.90 15.40 -14.21
CA SER A 421 5.19 14.23 -13.37
C SER A 421 6.12 14.57 -12.20
N ARG A 422 7.08 15.46 -12.38
CA ARG A 422 7.93 15.98 -11.29
C ARG A 422 7.13 16.78 -10.29
N HIS A 423 6.23 17.65 -10.73
CA HIS A 423 5.36 18.41 -9.83
C HIS A 423 4.37 17.52 -9.12
N LEU A 424 3.77 16.52 -9.77
CA LEU A 424 2.92 15.52 -9.10
C LEU A 424 3.68 14.77 -8.00
N ARG A 425 4.92 14.40 -8.26
CA ARG A 425 5.77 13.75 -7.25
C ARG A 425 6.12 14.72 -6.11
N PHE A 426 6.41 15.96 -6.43
CA PHE A 426 6.74 17.00 -5.46
C PHE A 426 5.59 17.24 -4.48
N VAL A 427 4.36 17.37 -4.97
CA VAL A 427 3.19 17.62 -4.14
C VAL A 427 2.58 16.37 -3.51
N SER A 428 3.04 15.16 -3.90
CA SER A 428 2.50 13.90 -3.39
C SER A 428 2.66 13.73 -1.87
N GLU A 429 1.91 12.80 -1.27
CA GLU A 429 1.97 12.44 0.15
C GLU A 429 3.41 12.14 0.64
N ARG A 430 4.22 11.49 -0.21
CA ARG A 430 5.63 11.21 0.09
C ARG A 430 6.58 12.36 -0.24
N GLY A 431 6.09 13.44 -0.84
CA GLY A 431 6.78 14.69 -1.07
C GLY A 431 6.38 15.74 -0.04
N PHE A 432 5.87 16.88 -0.51
CA PHE A 432 5.42 17.98 0.34
C PHE A 432 3.99 17.81 0.86
N ASN A 433 3.25 16.81 0.41
CA ASN A 433 1.88 16.48 0.82
C ASN A 433 0.90 17.65 0.66
N ILE A 434 0.70 18.10 -0.58
CA ILE A 434 -0.20 19.20 -0.93
C ILE A 434 -1.43 18.65 -1.65
N ASP A 435 -2.46 18.33 -0.90
CA ASP A 435 -3.65 17.60 -1.38
C ASP A 435 -4.49 18.40 -2.38
N GLU A 436 -4.47 19.74 -2.33
CA GLU A 436 -5.23 20.57 -3.26
C GLU A 436 -4.73 20.55 -4.72
N LEU A 437 -3.54 19.98 -4.98
CA LEU A 437 -2.87 19.99 -6.28
C LEU A 437 -2.91 18.62 -6.96
N GLY A 438 -4.10 18.20 -7.40
CA GLY A 438 -4.25 17.05 -8.28
C GLY A 438 -3.82 17.33 -9.72
N THR A 439 -3.79 16.27 -10.56
CA THR A 439 -3.27 16.30 -11.93
C THR A 439 -3.87 17.42 -12.78
N GLU A 440 -5.18 17.62 -12.74
CA GLU A 440 -5.84 18.60 -13.60
C GLU A 440 -5.51 20.05 -13.20
N ARG A 441 -5.45 20.34 -11.89
CA ARG A 441 -5.04 21.67 -11.42
C ARG A 441 -3.57 21.95 -11.76
N LEU A 442 -2.69 20.96 -11.60
CA LEU A 442 -1.27 21.10 -11.97
C LEU A 442 -1.09 21.36 -13.46
N LYS A 443 -1.86 20.71 -14.33
CA LYS A 443 -1.84 21.01 -15.77
C LYS A 443 -2.17 22.48 -16.03
N VAL A 444 -3.23 23.00 -15.42
CA VAL A 444 -3.62 24.41 -15.57
C VAL A 444 -2.51 25.33 -15.05
N VAL A 445 -1.96 25.08 -13.89
CA VAL A 445 -0.89 25.88 -13.28
C VAL A 445 0.34 25.95 -14.16
N LEU A 446 0.78 24.81 -14.71
CA LEU A 446 1.96 24.74 -15.58
C LEU A 446 1.69 25.38 -16.94
N GLN A 447 0.53 25.14 -17.55
CA GLN A 447 0.14 25.73 -18.85
C GLN A 447 0.02 27.26 -18.77
N GLN A 448 -0.40 27.82 -17.65
CA GLN A 448 -0.53 29.24 -17.42
C GLN A 448 0.80 29.92 -16.96
N GLY A 449 1.89 29.13 -16.88
CA GLY A 449 3.21 29.66 -16.50
C GLY A 449 3.29 30.23 -15.09
N VAL A 450 2.45 29.79 -14.16
CA VAL A 450 2.34 30.31 -12.79
C VAL A 450 3.68 30.26 -12.05
N LEU A 451 4.49 29.24 -12.31
CA LEU A 451 5.76 28.99 -11.62
C LEU A 451 6.97 29.68 -12.30
N LEU A 452 6.75 30.52 -13.31
CA LEU A 452 7.76 31.35 -14.00
C LEU A 452 8.95 30.55 -14.59
N GLY A 453 8.79 29.24 -14.82
CA GLY A 453 9.86 28.37 -15.30
C GLY A 453 10.89 27.98 -14.24
N GLU A 454 10.67 28.34 -12.98
CA GLU A 454 11.57 28.01 -11.86
C GLU A 454 11.43 26.56 -11.36
N GLY A 455 10.73 25.70 -12.10
CA GLY A 455 10.49 24.31 -11.70
C GLY A 455 9.77 24.22 -10.36
N VAL A 456 10.14 23.24 -9.53
CA VAL A 456 9.49 23.03 -8.21
C VAL A 456 9.76 24.17 -7.22
N SER A 457 10.80 24.95 -7.38
CA SER A 457 11.08 26.09 -6.50
C SER A 457 10.13 27.25 -6.71
N GLY A 458 9.48 27.34 -7.89
CA GLY A 458 8.48 28.36 -8.22
C GLY A 458 7.27 28.39 -7.30
N TRP A 459 6.98 27.30 -6.58
CA TRP A 459 5.92 27.26 -5.57
C TRP A 459 6.13 28.23 -4.39
N TYR A 460 7.36 28.70 -4.21
CA TYR A 460 7.73 29.65 -3.16
C TYR A 460 8.17 31.01 -3.76
N SER A 461 7.87 31.27 -5.04
CA SER A 461 8.24 32.54 -5.69
C SER A 461 7.32 33.67 -5.27
N ASP A 462 7.85 34.91 -5.28
CA ASP A 462 7.07 36.09 -4.94
C ASP A 462 5.84 36.26 -5.86
N GLY A 463 4.69 36.58 -5.28
CA GLY A 463 3.44 36.77 -6.01
C GLY A 463 2.83 35.49 -6.60
N VAL A 464 3.29 34.29 -6.21
CA VAL A 464 2.76 33.02 -6.69
C VAL A 464 1.27 32.84 -6.32
N GLU A 465 0.83 33.37 -5.16
CA GLU A 465 -0.60 33.31 -4.73
C GLU A 465 -1.51 34.03 -5.72
N ASP A 466 -1.13 35.24 -6.14
CA ASP A 466 -1.93 36.05 -7.10
C ASP A 466 -1.96 35.38 -8.50
N ARG A 467 -0.83 34.83 -8.94
CA ARG A 467 -0.79 34.07 -10.20
C ARG A 467 -1.65 32.80 -10.13
N LEU A 468 -1.61 32.08 -9.01
CA LEU A 468 -2.48 30.93 -8.77
C LEU A 468 -3.95 31.31 -8.75
N ALA A 469 -4.30 32.40 -8.04
CA ALA A 469 -5.68 32.90 -7.97
C ALA A 469 -6.23 33.23 -9.36
N THR A 470 -5.41 33.82 -10.20
CA THR A 470 -5.75 34.12 -11.60
C THR A 470 -5.91 32.84 -12.43
N ALA A 471 -4.92 31.95 -12.39
CA ALA A 471 -4.91 30.72 -13.18
C ALA A 471 -6.04 29.75 -12.82
N LEU A 472 -6.35 29.64 -11.52
CA LEU A 472 -7.39 28.73 -11.02
C LEU A 472 -8.77 29.43 -10.89
N ASN A 473 -8.87 30.71 -11.23
CA ASN A 473 -10.06 31.54 -11.07
C ASN A 473 -10.66 31.46 -9.64
N SER A 474 -9.81 31.36 -8.63
CA SER A 474 -10.21 31.22 -7.23
C SER A 474 -9.11 31.65 -6.25
N ALA A 475 -9.27 32.81 -5.64
CA ALA A 475 -8.38 33.29 -4.59
C ALA A 475 -8.41 32.40 -3.33
N THR A 476 -9.57 31.79 -3.04
CA THR A 476 -9.71 30.90 -1.88
C THR A 476 -8.88 29.63 -2.05
N VAL A 477 -8.93 29.01 -3.24
CA VAL A 477 -8.13 27.80 -3.55
C VAL A 477 -6.64 28.15 -3.57
N ALA A 478 -6.25 29.27 -4.20
CA ALA A 478 -4.87 29.71 -4.23
C ALA A 478 -4.29 29.87 -2.81
N ARG A 479 -5.03 30.57 -1.92
CA ARG A 479 -4.62 30.76 -0.53
C ARG A 479 -4.46 29.43 0.23
N LYS A 480 -5.38 28.47 0.04
CA LYS A 480 -5.27 27.13 0.64
C LYS A 480 -4.00 26.41 0.18
N ILE A 481 -3.70 26.45 -1.11
CA ILE A 481 -2.49 25.84 -1.68
C ILE A 481 -1.24 26.46 -1.05
N ILE A 482 -1.14 27.79 -1.00
CA ILE A 482 0.03 28.46 -0.44
C ILE A 482 0.15 28.20 1.06
N SER A 483 -0.97 28.24 1.81
CA SER A 483 -0.96 27.88 3.23
C SER A 483 -0.47 26.45 3.46
N ALA A 484 -0.84 25.49 2.60
CA ALA A 484 -0.36 24.11 2.69
C ALA A 484 1.16 24.02 2.46
N PHE A 485 1.70 24.79 1.49
CA PHE A 485 3.14 24.89 1.26
C PHE A 485 3.90 25.50 2.44
N GLU A 486 3.38 26.56 3.06
CA GLU A 486 4.01 27.14 4.24
C GLU A 486 4.04 26.17 5.44
N VAL A 487 2.95 25.41 5.65
CA VAL A 487 2.93 24.35 6.68
C VAL A 487 3.91 23.22 6.36
N ALA A 488 4.01 22.83 5.10
CA ALA A 488 4.91 21.76 4.65
C ALA A 488 6.38 22.16 4.81
N LYS A 489 6.72 23.43 4.54
CA LYS A 489 8.07 24.02 4.70
C LYS A 489 8.68 23.73 6.07
N ASP A 490 7.89 23.86 7.13
CA ASP A 490 8.37 23.69 8.51
C ASP A 490 8.37 22.21 8.96
N LYS A 491 7.75 21.32 8.21
CA LYS A 491 7.54 19.91 8.60
C LYS A 491 8.27 18.90 7.73
N ILE A 492 8.74 19.29 6.55
CA ILE A 492 9.33 18.37 5.59
C ILE A 492 10.52 17.59 6.20
N SER A 493 10.48 16.27 6.12
CA SER A 493 11.62 15.43 6.48
C SER A 493 12.64 15.39 5.35
N LEU A 494 13.92 15.12 5.64
CA LEU A 494 14.93 14.96 4.61
C LEU A 494 14.59 13.81 3.64
N ALA A 495 13.97 12.74 4.12
CA ALA A 495 13.52 11.64 3.28
C ALA A 495 12.50 12.10 2.23
N ASN A 496 11.48 12.85 2.66
CA ASN A 496 10.45 13.39 1.79
C ASN A 496 11.01 14.45 0.83
N TYR A 497 11.93 15.28 1.32
CA TYR A 497 12.61 16.30 0.52
C TYR A 497 13.42 15.69 -0.64
N LEU A 498 14.31 14.72 -0.34
CA LEU A 498 15.10 14.02 -1.36
C LEU A 498 14.20 13.28 -2.36
N TYR A 499 13.10 12.71 -1.90
CA TYR A 499 12.11 12.07 -2.77
C TYR A 499 11.41 13.09 -3.68
N ALA A 500 11.01 14.22 -3.14
CA ALA A 500 10.29 15.29 -3.85
C ALA A 500 11.11 15.90 -4.99
N LEU A 501 12.41 16.09 -4.82
CA LEU A 501 13.31 16.63 -5.84
C LEU A 501 13.45 15.75 -7.09
N TYR A 502 12.96 14.53 -7.06
CA TYR A 502 13.11 13.55 -8.12
C TYR A 502 14.57 13.40 -8.57
N ILE A 503 15.34 12.70 -7.77
CA ILE A 503 16.70 12.29 -8.13
C ILE A 503 16.58 10.92 -8.83
N PRO A 504 16.95 10.79 -10.13
CA PRO A 504 16.90 9.51 -10.84
C PRO A 504 17.62 8.41 -10.09
N GLY A 505 16.97 7.24 -9.96
CA GLY A 505 17.47 6.12 -9.16
C GLY A 505 17.26 6.24 -7.65
N CYS A 506 16.82 7.40 -7.14
CA CYS A 506 16.55 7.63 -5.72
C CYS A 506 15.03 7.60 -5.44
N GLY A 507 14.48 6.41 -5.22
CA GLY A 507 13.10 6.22 -4.76
C GLY A 507 12.96 6.52 -3.26
N TYR A 508 11.72 6.52 -2.74
CA TYR A 508 11.43 6.85 -1.34
C TYR A 508 12.21 6.00 -0.33
N THR A 509 12.33 4.70 -0.58
CA THR A 509 13.11 3.78 0.29
C THR A 509 14.57 4.20 0.40
N LEU A 510 15.19 4.61 -0.71
CA LEU A 510 16.58 5.06 -0.72
C LEU A 510 16.70 6.44 -0.05
N SER A 511 15.80 7.38 -0.36
CA SER A 511 15.71 8.69 0.30
C SER A 511 15.60 8.54 1.83
N LYS A 512 14.76 7.61 2.29
CA LYS A 512 14.61 7.31 3.72
C LYS A 512 15.89 6.74 4.32
N LYS A 513 16.57 5.79 3.67
CA LYS A 513 17.84 5.26 4.15
C LYS A 513 18.89 6.37 4.26
N LEU A 514 19.02 7.21 3.25
CA LEU A 514 19.99 8.32 3.26
C LEU A 514 19.69 9.32 4.39
N SER A 515 18.42 9.64 4.66
CA SER A 515 18.04 10.65 5.66
C SER A 515 18.46 10.34 7.09
N TYR A 516 18.79 9.09 7.40
CA TYR A 516 19.34 8.69 8.71
C TYR A 516 20.84 8.95 8.84
N HIS A 517 21.53 9.23 7.72
CA HIS A 517 23.01 9.30 7.68
C HIS A 517 23.55 10.66 7.24
N VAL A 518 22.69 11.51 6.66
CA VAL A 518 23.09 12.79 6.07
C VAL A 518 22.15 13.92 6.48
N ARG A 519 22.63 15.16 6.43
CA ARG A 519 21.84 16.37 6.71
C ARG A 519 21.27 17.01 5.44
N GLY A 520 21.82 16.67 4.28
CA GLY A 520 21.43 17.22 3.00
C GLY A 520 22.22 16.63 1.85
N ILE A 521 22.04 17.21 0.68
CA ILE A 521 22.67 16.77 -0.58
C ILE A 521 24.18 16.86 -0.51
N GLN A 522 24.73 17.91 0.12
CA GLN A 522 26.17 18.12 0.19
C GLN A 522 26.89 17.03 1.01
N ASP A 523 26.25 16.51 2.04
CA ASP A 523 26.79 15.39 2.81
C ASP A 523 26.88 14.12 1.94
N ILE A 524 25.86 13.86 1.08
CA ILE A 524 25.88 12.71 0.15
C ILE A 524 27.04 12.87 -0.85
N LEU A 525 27.23 14.08 -1.38
CA LEU A 525 28.28 14.34 -2.36
C LEU A 525 29.69 14.18 -1.78
N SER A 526 29.88 14.64 -0.53
CA SER A 526 31.18 14.57 0.16
C SER A 526 31.50 13.19 0.74
N MET A 527 30.49 12.35 0.97
CA MET A 527 30.65 11.02 1.56
C MET A 527 31.42 10.06 0.63
N PRO A 528 32.39 9.25 1.14
CA PRO A 528 33.08 8.24 0.32
C PRO A 528 32.10 7.24 -0.34
N ASN A 529 32.39 6.82 -1.58
CA ASN A 529 31.54 5.86 -2.29
C ASN A 529 31.37 4.54 -1.52
N THR A 530 32.44 4.06 -0.88
CA THR A 530 32.40 2.85 -0.04
C THR A 530 31.38 2.94 1.08
N GLN A 531 31.32 4.08 1.76
CA GLN A 531 30.36 4.34 2.83
C GLN A 531 28.91 4.45 2.27
N LEU A 532 28.73 5.11 1.12
CA LEU A 532 27.42 5.16 0.46
C LEU A 532 26.96 3.78 -0.01
N MET A 533 27.85 2.93 -0.50
CA MET A 533 27.54 1.54 -0.87
C MET A 533 27.05 0.74 0.36
N GLU A 534 27.67 0.92 1.51
CA GLU A 534 27.27 0.27 2.77
C GLU A 534 25.87 0.74 3.22
N ILE A 535 25.61 2.04 3.21
CA ILE A 535 24.33 2.63 3.60
C ILE A 535 23.21 2.22 2.64
N THR A 536 23.46 2.38 1.35
CA THR A 536 22.40 2.25 0.33
C THR A 536 22.20 0.82 -0.15
N GLN A 537 23.20 -0.04 0.02
CA GLN A 537 23.30 -1.39 -0.55
C GLN A 537 23.32 -1.35 -2.10
N LEU A 538 23.70 -0.24 -2.68
CA LEU A 538 23.88 -0.08 -4.13
C LEU A 538 25.27 -0.54 -4.56
N LYS A 539 25.40 -0.96 -5.81
CA LYS A 539 26.69 -1.22 -6.43
C LYS A 539 27.40 0.11 -6.73
N GLU A 540 28.72 0.08 -6.87
CA GLU A 540 29.56 1.27 -7.06
C GLU A 540 29.10 2.15 -8.24
N HIS A 541 28.82 1.56 -9.40
CA HIS A 541 28.33 2.31 -10.56
C HIS A 541 27.02 3.04 -10.29
N ALA A 542 26.12 2.48 -9.48
CA ALA A 542 24.85 3.11 -9.11
C ALA A 542 25.06 4.25 -8.09
N VAL A 543 26.05 4.14 -7.20
CA VAL A 543 26.46 5.23 -6.29
C VAL A 543 27.07 6.39 -7.09
N ILE A 544 27.92 6.09 -8.07
CA ILE A 544 28.48 7.11 -8.96
C ILE A 544 27.37 7.81 -9.74
N ALA A 545 26.43 7.05 -10.31
CA ALA A 545 25.29 7.61 -11.05
C ALA A 545 24.42 8.49 -10.13
N LEU A 546 24.16 8.07 -8.89
CA LEU A 546 23.43 8.87 -7.89
C LEU A 546 24.12 10.23 -7.65
N LYS A 547 25.44 10.24 -7.42
CA LYS A 547 26.20 11.46 -7.23
C LYS A 547 26.18 12.37 -8.46
N MET A 548 26.31 11.81 -9.66
CA MET A 548 26.22 12.58 -10.90
C MET A 548 24.85 13.25 -11.04
N GLN A 549 23.76 12.55 -10.70
CA GLN A 549 22.42 13.13 -10.72
C GLN A 549 22.26 14.24 -9.68
N LEU A 550 22.80 14.06 -8.49
CA LEU A 550 22.81 15.10 -7.43
C LEU A 550 23.61 16.34 -7.83
N MET A 551 24.64 16.20 -8.66
CA MET A 551 25.47 17.31 -9.18
C MET A 551 24.83 18.01 -10.39
N SER A 552 23.70 17.51 -10.93
CA SER A 552 23.03 18.17 -12.07
C SER A 552 22.53 19.56 -11.69
N SER A 553 22.58 20.49 -12.67
CA SER A 553 22.14 21.89 -12.49
C SER A 553 20.73 21.95 -11.91
N ARG A 554 19.81 21.17 -12.44
CA ARG A 554 18.42 21.10 -11.98
C ARG A 554 18.29 20.82 -10.48
N ILE A 555 19.03 19.84 -9.95
CA ILE A 555 18.96 19.47 -8.54
C ILE A 555 19.67 20.52 -7.67
N GLN A 556 20.84 20.99 -8.09
CA GLN A 556 21.60 22.00 -7.35
C GLN A 556 20.88 23.35 -7.28
N GLU A 557 20.26 23.77 -8.37
CA GLU A 557 19.45 25.00 -8.40
C GLU A 557 18.19 24.86 -7.53
N ALA A 558 17.48 23.73 -7.64
CA ALA A 558 16.30 23.48 -6.79
C ALA A 558 16.67 23.47 -5.31
N ASP A 559 17.74 22.78 -4.92
CA ASP A 559 18.22 22.73 -3.53
C ASP A 559 18.66 24.11 -3.02
N HIS A 560 19.39 24.86 -3.84
CA HIS A 560 19.81 26.22 -3.53
C HIS A 560 18.60 27.14 -3.29
N TRP A 561 17.66 27.20 -4.22
CA TRP A 561 16.47 28.04 -4.12
C TRP A 561 15.56 27.66 -2.95
N MET A 562 15.40 26.35 -2.69
CA MET A 562 14.66 25.88 -1.54
C MET A 562 15.32 26.34 -0.22
N THR A 563 16.64 26.23 -0.12
CA THR A 563 17.42 26.69 1.03
C THR A 563 17.30 28.21 1.23
N VAL A 564 17.45 29.00 0.16
CA VAL A 564 17.31 30.48 0.20
C VAL A 564 15.91 30.88 0.71
N ARG A 565 14.89 30.14 0.34
CA ARG A 565 13.48 30.35 0.79
C ARG A 565 13.18 29.76 2.17
N GLY A 566 14.22 29.29 2.88
CA GLY A 566 14.12 28.83 4.26
C GLY A 566 13.53 27.44 4.43
N ILE A 567 13.52 26.61 3.38
CA ILE A 567 13.12 25.22 3.48
C ILE A 567 14.31 24.40 3.96
N ILE A 568 14.31 24.08 5.25
CA ILE A 568 15.36 23.29 5.90
C ILE A 568 14.75 21.94 6.30
N PRO A 569 15.05 20.86 5.55
CA PRO A 569 14.49 19.56 5.87
C PRO A 569 14.89 19.07 7.25
N LYS A 570 13.92 18.56 8.01
CA LYS A 570 14.19 17.95 9.32
C LYS A 570 14.97 16.66 9.15
N THR A 571 16.12 16.58 9.77
CA THR A 571 16.99 15.42 9.74
C THR A 571 16.75 14.55 10.98
N GLN A 572 16.79 13.25 10.79
CA GLN A 572 16.76 12.26 11.87
C GLN A 572 18.15 11.67 12.09
N ILE A 573 19.20 12.48 12.04
CA ILE A 573 20.54 11.98 12.27
C ILE A 573 20.64 11.54 13.73
N THR A 574 20.52 10.27 13.93
CA THR A 574 20.97 9.59 15.11
C THR A 574 22.45 9.25 14.91
N THR A 575 23.28 9.58 15.88
CA THR A 575 24.69 9.15 15.89
C THR A 575 24.69 7.61 15.70
N ILE A 576 25.16 7.12 14.53
CA ILE A 576 25.12 5.69 14.23
C ILE A 576 26.06 4.99 15.19
N ARG A 577 25.48 4.20 16.07
CA ARG A 577 26.21 3.43 17.08
C ARG A 577 26.65 2.06 16.57
N GLY A 578 26.08 1.61 15.45
CA GLY A 578 26.41 0.35 14.78
C GLY A 578 25.20 -0.39 14.21
N SER A 579 25.43 -1.54 13.59
CA SER A 579 24.37 -2.39 13.05
C SER A 579 24.01 -3.51 14.02
N VAL A 580 22.72 -3.84 14.11
CA VAL A 580 22.19 -4.90 14.97
C VAL A 580 21.38 -5.87 14.12
N VAL A 581 21.48 -7.16 14.41
CA VAL A 581 20.67 -8.19 13.75
C VAL A 581 19.62 -8.70 14.72
N ILE A 582 18.36 -8.73 14.31
CA ILE A 582 17.26 -9.26 15.09
C ILE A 582 16.95 -10.69 14.62
N THR A 583 16.79 -11.63 15.56
CA THR A 583 16.47 -13.02 15.25
C THR A 583 15.57 -13.64 16.32
N GLY A 584 14.67 -14.54 15.90
CA GLY A 584 13.67 -15.12 16.80
C GLY A 584 12.43 -14.23 16.97
N THR A 585 11.49 -14.73 17.77
CA THR A 585 10.24 -14.02 18.11
C THR A 585 10.47 -13.19 19.37
N LEU A 586 10.21 -11.92 19.29
CA LEU A 586 10.38 -10.95 20.35
C LEU A 586 9.02 -10.61 20.99
N SER A 587 9.03 -10.01 22.19
CA SER A 587 7.81 -9.55 22.87
C SER A 587 7.11 -8.43 22.09
N GLN A 588 7.87 -7.65 21.33
CA GLN A 588 7.39 -6.61 20.42
C GLN A 588 7.63 -7.01 18.97
N SER A 589 6.88 -6.38 18.04
CA SER A 589 7.12 -6.61 16.62
C SER A 589 8.55 -6.21 16.24
N ARG A 590 9.14 -6.92 15.28
CA ARG A 590 10.48 -6.60 14.77
C ARG A 590 10.55 -5.15 14.29
N GLN A 591 9.48 -4.66 13.68
CA GLN A 591 9.38 -3.29 13.20
C GLN A 591 9.39 -2.27 14.35
N ALA A 592 8.70 -2.57 15.47
CA ALA A 592 8.71 -1.71 16.66
C ALA A 592 10.12 -1.66 17.30
N ILE A 593 10.79 -2.82 17.38
CA ILE A 593 12.17 -2.88 17.90
C ILE A 593 13.14 -2.20 16.93
N THR A 594 12.95 -2.36 15.62
CA THR A 594 13.74 -1.63 14.62
C THR A 594 13.57 -0.13 14.77
N ALA A 595 12.32 0.36 14.84
CA ALA A 595 12.05 1.78 15.05
C ALA A 595 12.62 2.31 16.39
N MET A 596 12.54 1.51 17.45
CA MET A 596 13.17 1.83 18.73
C MET A 596 14.69 1.91 18.60
N LEU A 597 15.34 0.93 17.99
CA LEU A 597 16.78 0.91 17.76
C LEU A 597 17.24 2.11 16.91
N GLU A 598 16.50 2.44 15.86
CA GLU A 598 16.76 3.61 15.00
C GLU A 598 16.74 4.91 15.80
N ARG A 599 15.82 5.08 16.76
CA ARG A 599 15.78 6.25 17.66
C ARG A 599 17.02 6.38 18.53
N TYR A 600 17.68 5.26 18.86
CA TYR A 600 18.93 5.22 19.65
C TYR A 600 20.19 5.16 18.77
N GLY A 601 20.06 5.32 17.46
CA GLY A 601 21.20 5.34 16.54
C GLY A 601 21.70 4.00 16.07
N TYR A 602 20.91 2.95 16.19
CA TYR A 602 21.26 1.64 15.65
C TYR A 602 20.56 1.37 14.32
N THR A 603 21.27 0.77 13.38
CA THR A 603 20.68 0.27 12.14
C THR A 603 20.40 -1.23 12.26
N THR A 604 19.35 -1.72 11.64
CA THR A 604 19.04 -3.15 11.63
C THR A 604 19.40 -3.77 10.28
N THR A 605 20.03 -4.96 10.32
CA THR A 605 20.42 -5.73 9.14
C THR A 605 19.85 -7.15 9.22
N THR A 606 19.66 -7.78 8.06
CA THR A 606 19.11 -9.14 7.98
C THR A 606 20.16 -10.23 8.16
N SER A 607 21.44 -9.93 7.96
CA SER A 607 22.55 -10.88 8.05
C SER A 607 23.63 -10.41 9.02
N VAL A 608 24.24 -11.36 9.75
CA VAL A 608 25.34 -11.09 10.68
C VAL A 608 26.65 -10.98 9.90
N ASN A 609 27.33 -9.85 10.02
CA ASN A 609 28.61 -9.54 9.38
C ASN A 609 29.59 -8.89 10.38
N GLN A 610 30.77 -8.48 9.93
CA GLN A 610 31.81 -7.89 10.79
C GLN A 610 31.42 -6.51 11.36
N THR A 611 30.44 -5.81 10.75
CA THR A 611 29.95 -4.51 11.25
C THR A 611 28.80 -4.67 12.23
N THR A 612 28.31 -5.89 12.46
CA THR A 612 27.25 -6.19 13.43
C THR A 612 27.82 -6.10 14.85
N ILE A 613 27.26 -5.21 15.65
CA ILE A 613 27.70 -5.00 17.04
C ILE A 613 27.00 -5.91 18.04
N ALA A 614 25.78 -6.35 17.74
CA ALA A 614 25.02 -7.29 18.55
C ALA A 614 23.96 -8.05 17.74
N VAL A 615 23.59 -9.23 18.22
CA VAL A 615 22.45 -10.00 17.71
C VAL A 615 21.40 -10.09 18.80
N ILE A 616 20.21 -9.51 18.56
CA ILE A 616 19.08 -9.57 19.48
C ILE A 616 18.35 -10.89 19.25
N CYS A 617 18.33 -11.71 20.28
CA CYS A 617 17.75 -13.05 20.26
C CYS A 617 16.45 -13.09 21.05
N GLY A 618 15.33 -13.26 20.34
CA GLY A 618 14.05 -13.62 20.93
C GLY A 618 13.87 -15.13 21.08
N ASN A 619 12.66 -15.59 21.25
CA ASN A 619 12.33 -17.01 21.32
C ASN A 619 12.58 -17.67 19.95
N ALA A 620 13.13 -18.90 19.95
CA ALA A 620 13.48 -19.67 18.75
C ALA A 620 14.31 -18.89 17.71
N PRO A 621 15.51 -18.37 18.08
CA PRO A 621 16.35 -17.61 17.18
C PRO A 621 16.94 -18.49 16.06
N SER A 622 17.14 -17.93 14.87
CA SER A 622 17.80 -18.65 13.76
C SER A 622 19.21 -19.08 14.14
N MET A 623 19.43 -20.38 14.22
CA MET A 623 20.73 -20.96 14.60
C MET A 623 21.84 -20.55 13.62
N SER A 624 21.55 -20.31 12.35
CA SER A 624 22.55 -19.83 11.39
C SER A 624 23.07 -18.45 11.77
N LYS A 625 22.20 -17.54 12.22
CA LYS A 625 22.59 -16.20 12.70
C LYS A 625 23.33 -16.27 14.04
N VAL A 626 22.84 -17.09 14.96
CA VAL A 626 23.47 -17.32 16.26
C VAL A 626 24.88 -17.89 16.09
N ASN A 627 25.04 -18.95 15.29
CA ASN A 627 26.34 -19.56 15.03
C ASN A 627 27.30 -18.59 14.32
N ARG A 628 26.78 -17.75 13.41
CA ARG A 628 27.56 -16.70 12.76
C ARG A 628 28.04 -15.64 13.76
N ALA A 629 27.19 -15.22 14.68
CA ALA A 629 27.56 -14.29 15.75
C ALA A 629 28.64 -14.87 16.65
N VAL A 630 28.54 -16.15 17.04
CA VAL A 630 29.56 -16.85 17.81
C VAL A 630 30.93 -16.88 17.06
N LYS A 631 30.90 -17.22 15.76
CA LYS A 631 32.11 -17.26 14.92
C LYS A 631 32.79 -15.89 14.79
N LEU A 632 32.04 -14.83 14.82
CA LEU A 632 32.52 -13.45 14.69
C LEU A 632 32.76 -12.77 16.06
N ASN A 633 32.56 -13.49 17.17
CA ASN A 633 32.65 -12.99 18.54
C ASN A 633 31.74 -11.78 18.82
N ILE A 634 30.53 -11.79 18.21
CA ILE A 634 29.54 -10.73 18.35
C ILE A 634 28.61 -11.06 19.53
N PRO A 635 28.35 -10.10 20.45
CA PRO A 635 27.48 -10.31 21.59
C PRO A 635 26.03 -10.63 21.16
N ARG A 636 25.39 -11.48 21.95
CA ARG A 636 23.99 -11.84 21.76
C ARG A 636 23.20 -11.29 22.94
N TRP A 637 22.24 -10.44 22.65
CA TRP A 637 21.39 -9.80 23.66
C TRP A 637 19.99 -10.42 23.67
N THR A 638 19.46 -10.61 24.86
CA THR A 638 18.03 -10.82 25.07
C THR A 638 17.31 -9.46 24.98
N GLU A 639 15.99 -9.45 24.92
CA GLU A 639 15.21 -8.20 24.96
C GLU A 639 15.46 -7.39 26.22
N SER A 640 15.59 -8.07 27.38
CA SER A 640 15.91 -7.42 28.66
C SER A 640 17.28 -6.75 28.62
N GLN A 641 18.29 -7.43 28.08
CA GLN A 641 19.63 -6.87 27.91
C GLN A 641 19.66 -5.72 26.89
N LEU A 642 18.84 -5.78 25.84
CA LEU A 642 18.68 -4.66 24.93
C LEU A 642 18.07 -3.47 25.66
N THR A 643 17.00 -3.65 26.42
CA THR A 643 16.34 -2.58 27.19
C THR A 643 17.30 -1.97 28.21
N GLU A 644 18.06 -2.76 28.92
CA GLU A 644 19.09 -2.32 29.85
C GLU A 644 20.18 -1.50 29.13
N HIS A 645 20.68 -2.01 28.00
CA HIS A 645 21.67 -1.30 27.19
C HIS A 645 21.13 0.05 26.68
N LEU A 646 19.91 0.10 26.19
CA LEU A 646 19.30 1.35 25.70
C LEU A 646 19.05 2.37 26.83
N SER A 647 18.76 1.91 28.05
CA SER A 647 18.57 2.80 29.21
C SER A 647 19.87 3.53 29.64
N THR A 648 21.04 2.99 29.29
CA THR A 648 22.34 3.62 29.54
C THR A 648 22.70 4.70 28.52
N ILE A 649 21.92 4.82 27.46
CA ILE A 649 22.19 5.73 26.35
C ILE A 649 21.36 6.99 26.51
N HIS A 650 22.02 8.13 26.77
CA HIS A 650 21.38 9.43 26.71
C HIS A 650 21.06 9.78 25.26
N ILE A 651 19.77 9.97 24.94
CA ILE A 651 19.35 10.58 23.69
C ILE A 651 19.60 12.08 23.86
N THR A 652 20.53 12.64 23.12
CA THR A 652 20.62 14.09 22.95
C THR A 652 19.42 14.52 22.09
N GLU A 653 18.48 15.22 22.70
CA GLU A 653 17.33 15.86 22.03
C GLU A 653 17.77 16.85 20.94
#